data_d0a500a6c55ef9d13db72026313c1f0e
#
_entry.id   d0a500a6c55ef9d13db72026313c1f0e
#
_cell.length_a   1.000
_cell.length_b   1.000
_cell.length_c   1.000
_cell.angle_alpha   90.00
_cell.angle_beta   90.00
_cell.angle_gamma   90.00
#
_symmetry.space_group_name_H-M   'P 1'
#
loop_
_entity.id
_entity.type
_entity.pdbx_description
1 polymer ?
#
loop_
_entity_poly.entity_id
_entity_poly.type
_entity_poly.pdbx_seq_one_letter_code
_entity_poly.pdbx_strand_id
1 'polypeptide(L)'
;MAKKKTEEKHTRPAADPNVMGLRSVVVAQPITRTLDENYMPYAMSVIVSRAIPEIDGFKPSHRKLLYTMYKMGLLTGNRTKSANIVGQTMRLNPHGDAAIYETMVRLAKGNESLLHPFVDSKGNFGKVYSRDMAYAASRYTEAKLAPICAELFRDLDCDAVDFVDNYDNTTKEPALLPTTYPNVLVSANQGIAVGMASQICGFNLGEVCDTTIGLLKNPDHDIASTLLAPDFSTGGQILCEPEELRRIYETGRGGVKVRAKYRYLKSENIIEIYEIPYSTSLEAILDKVSELMKAGKIKEISDMRDETDLSGLKLAVDLKRGADPDKLMQKLFRLTPLQDTVSCNFNILIAGMPRVLGVRELLEEWLAWRTECVRRRVYFILHKKQEKLHLLQGLKRILLDIDKAIEIIRQTEEEAEVVPNLMIGFGIDQVQAEYVAEIKLRNINKEYILKRVQETASLEGEIEDLEDTLKKPARIRKIIVSELEDVRKKYAQPRKTEIIYSHEVEYEEEPEDIPDYPVTLFLSREGYFKKITPLSLRMGGDQKFKEGDELFRRVEATNNTELMFFTDRQQVYKVRAADFADSKASLLGDYLPTKLGMDEDEKVIDMVLPGDYSGHLLFFFENGKCARVALSAYATTSNRRKLTGAYSDKSPLTALLHLTEDRELALISTEPRALLLHTSLLAPKSTRSTQGVAVMNIKPRYHLERVCDFADSGIVNLSRYRVRSIPAAGALLREEDQGREQMTLL
;
A
#
# COMPACT_ATOMS: atom_id res chain seq x y z
N MET A 1 38.56 -35.13 -24.37
CA MET A 1 38.93 -33.75 -24.78
C MET A 1 38.72 -32.81 -23.60
N ALA A 2 39.80 -32.46 -22.90
CA ALA A 2 39.79 -31.63 -21.70
C ALA A 2 39.81 -30.15 -22.11
N LYS A 3 38.78 -29.37 -21.69
CA LYS A 3 38.80 -27.91 -21.84
C LYS A 3 39.77 -27.31 -20.86
N LYS A 4 40.85 -26.68 -21.37
CA LYS A 4 41.77 -25.82 -20.62
C LYS A 4 40.97 -24.68 -19.99
N LYS A 5 40.99 -24.58 -18.66
CA LYS A 5 40.63 -23.38 -17.93
C LYS A 5 41.75 -22.34 -18.20
N THR A 6 41.40 -21.23 -18.82
CA THR A 6 42.27 -20.04 -18.90
C THR A 6 42.27 -19.41 -17.51
N GLU A 7 43.39 -19.48 -16.82
CA GLU A 7 43.64 -18.68 -15.61
C GLU A 7 43.82 -17.21 -16.06
N GLU A 8 42.85 -16.37 -15.73
CA GLU A 8 43.01 -14.93 -15.77
C GLU A 8 44.06 -14.52 -14.74
N LYS A 9 45.23 -14.06 -15.23
CA LYS A 9 46.28 -13.44 -14.41
C LYS A 9 45.71 -12.15 -13.82
N HIS A 10 45.28 -12.20 -12.54
CA HIS A 10 45.03 -10.99 -11.77
C HIS A 10 46.32 -10.15 -11.65
N THR A 11 46.44 -9.12 -12.47
CA THR A 11 47.40 -8.03 -12.24
C THR A 11 47.02 -7.35 -10.92
N ARG A 12 47.92 -7.44 -9.92
CA ARG A 12 47.74 -6.70 -8.65
C ARG A 12 47.69 -5.20 -8.97
N PRO A 13 46.59 -4.49 -8.60
CA PRO A 13 46.51 -3.05 -8.78
C PRO A 13 47.60 -2.35 -7.91
N ALA A 14 48.11 -1.23 -8.38
CA ALA A 14 49.04 -0.42 -7.63
C ALA A 14 48.36 0.09 -6.33
N ALA A 15 49.09 0.02 -5.22
CA ALA A 15 48.57 0.50 -3.94
C ALA A 15 48.62 2.04 -3.93
N ASP A 16 47.46 2.69 -3.90
CA ASP A 16 47.34 4.13 -3.69
C ASP A 16 47.28 4.45 -2.19
N PRO A 17 48.03 5.45 -1.70
CA PRO A 17 47.95 5.91 -0.33
C PRO A 17 46.60 6.64 -0.14
N ASN A 18 45.80 6.20 0.83
CA ASN A 18 44.61 6.94 1.21
C ASN A 18 44.94 8.20 2.03
N VAL A 19 43.94 9.04 2.33
CA VAL A 19 44.06 10.33 3.04
C VAL A 19 44.74 10.20 4.43
N MET A 20 44.86 8.99 4.99
CA MET A 20 45.54 8.72 6.27
C MET A 20 46.93 8.09 6.10
N GLY A 21 47.47 8.01 4.89
CA GLY A 21 48.76 7.40 4.62
C GLY A 21 48.80 5.86 4.71
N LEU A 22 47.64 5.20 4.88
CA LEU A 22 47.50 3.75 4.86
C LEU A 22 47.51 3.29 3.39
N ARG A 23 48.26 2.26 3.07
CA ARG A 23 48.22 1.63 1.73
C ARG A 23 46.96 0.81 1.58
N SER A 24 46.05 1.25 0.72
CA SER A 24 44.86 0.50 0.33
C SER A 24 45.03 -0.16 -1.02
N VAL A 25 44.46 -1.34 -1.20
CA VAL A 25 44.44 -2.03 -2.49
C VAL A 25 43.09 -1.75 -3.12
N VAL A 26 43.07 -1.09 -4.26
CA VAL A 26 41.87 -0.87 -5.06
C VAL A 26 41.59 -2.14 -5.87
N VAL A 27 40.48 -2.79 -5.59
CA VAL A 27 40.02 -3.98 -6.31
C VAL A 27 38.85 -3.59 -7.20
N ALA A 28 38.96 -3.83 -8.51
CA ALA A 28 37.84 -3.66 -9.42
C ALA A 28 36.81 -4.79 -9.17
N GLN A 29 35.62 -4.40 -8.83
CA GLN A 29 34.50 -5.34 -8.58
C GLN A 29 33.28 -4.91 -9.41
N PRO A 30 32.68 -5.83 -10.20
CA PRO A 30 31.43 -5.53 -10.89
C PRO A 30 30.33 -5.14 -9.90
N ILE A 31 29.50 -4.16 -10.25
CA ILE A 31 28.40 -3.71 -9.40
C ILE A 31 27.42 -4.85 -9.08
N THR A 32 27.18 -5.77 -10.02
CA THR A 32 26.34 -6.95 -9.82
C THR A 32 26.83 -7.81 -8.65
N ARG A 33 28.16 -8.03 -8.56
CA ARG A 33 28.74 -8.79 -7.45
C ARG A 33 28.56 -8.07 -6.11
N THR A 34 28.72 -6.74 -6.09
CA THR A 34 28.47 -5.94 -4.88
C THR A 34 27.00 -6.01 -4.46
N LEU A 35 26.06 -6.01 -5.41
CA LEU A 35 24.65 -6.18 -5.14
C LEU A 35 24.37 -7.56 -4.55
N ASP A 36 24.88 -8.63 -5.14
CA ASP A 36 24.63 -10.01 -4.71
C ASP A 36 25.25 -10.29 -3.32
N GLU A 37 26.51 -9.89 -3.10
CA GLU A 37 27.25 -10.23 -1.88
C GLU A 37 26.93 -9.32 -0.69
N ASN A 38 26.60 -8.04 -0.91
CA ASN A 38 26.42 -7.06 0.16
C ASN A 38 25.00 -6.53 0.28
N TYR A 39 24.37 -6.16 -0.85
CA TYR A 39 23.05 -5.52 -0.83
C TYR A 39 21.90 -6.53 -0.66
N MET A 40 21.95 -7.65 -1.37
CA MET A 40 20.91 -8.68 -1.28
C MET A 40 20.79 -9.28 0.13
N PRO A 41 21.87 -9.66 0.84
CA PRO A 41 21.76 -10.12 2.22
C PRO A 41 21.18 -9.05 3.15
N TYR A 42 21.54 -7.78 2.98
CA TYR A 42 20.95 -6.67 3.73
C TYR A 42 19.46 -6.54 3.43
N ALA A 43 19.08 -6.50 2.15
CA ALA A 43 17.68 -6.39 1.74
C ALA A 43 16.84 -7.55 2.31
N MET A 44 17.33 -8.79 2.19
CA MET A 44 16.66 -9.97 2.75
C MET A 44 16.55 -9.90 4.28
N SER A 45 17.58 -9.45 4.97
CA SER A 45 17.52 -9.24 6.42
C SER A 45 16.44 -8.23 6.82
N VAL A 46 16.35 -7.10 6.11
CA VAL A 46 15.29 -6.09 6.37
C VAL A 46 13.90 -6.63 6.09
N ILE A 47 13.72 -7.42 5.02
CA ILE A 47 12.45 -8.02 4.65
C ILE A 47 12.01 -9.03 5.72
N VAL A 48 12.84 -10.04 5.99
CA VAL A 48 12.48 -11.21 6.79
C VAL A 48 12.52 -10.91 8.30
N SER A 49 13.55 -10.17 8.76
CA SER A 49 13.80 -10.02 10.20
C SER A 49 13.29 -8.70 10.80
N ARG A 50 12.69 -7.81 9.98
CA ARG A 50 12.30 -6.48 10.49
C ARG A 50 10.93 -5.98 10.03
N ALA A 51 10.67 -5.94 8.71
CA ALA A 51 9.63 -5.08 8.16
C ALA A 51 8.31 -5.81 7.88
N ILE A 52 8.38 -7.02 7.34
CA ILE A 52 7.19 -7.75 6.88
C ILE A 52 6.69 -8.67 8.00
N PRO A 53 5.38 -8.65 8.33
CA PRO A 53 4.80 -9.54 9.33
C PRO A 53 4.70 -10.98 8.80
N GLU A 54 4.65 -11.93 9.72
CA GLU A 54 4.38 -13.33 9.43
C GLU A 54 2.90 -13.69 9.64
N ILE A 55 2.55 -14.96 9.44
CA ILE A 55 1.16 -15.43 9.48
C ILE A 55 0.48 -15.22 10.84
N ASP A 56 1.23 -15.12 11.93
CA ASP A 56 0.73 -14.77 13.26
C ASP A 56 0.35 -13.27 13.40
N GLY A 57 0.61 -12.46 12.34
CA GLY A 57 0.32 -11.03 12.30
C GLY A 57 1.35 -10.15 13.00
N PHE A 58 2.47 -10.71 13.43
CA PHE A 58 3.51 -9.99 14.14
C PHE A 58 4.81 -9.86 13.36
N LYS A 59 5.49 -8.74 13.55
CA LYS A 59 6.90 -8.59 13.21
C LYS A 59 7.76 -9.22 14.31
N PRO A 60 9.01 -9.56 14.03
CA PRO A 60 9.91 -10.11 15.06
C PRO A 60 10.02 -9.23 16.32
N SER A 61 10.08 -7.91 16.18
CA SER A 61 10.13 -6.99 17.32
C SER A 61 8.88 -7.04 18.21
N HIS A 62 7.69 -7.15 17.60
CA HIS A 62 6.43 -7.31 18.34
C HIS A 62 6.42 -8.63 19.10
N ARG A 63 6.79 -9.72 18.44
CA ARG A 63 6.78 -11.07 19.01
C ARG A 63 7.73 -11.18 20.20
N LYS A 64 8.97 -10.69 20.05
CA LYS A 64 9.99 -10.68 21.12
C LYS A 64 9.56 -9.87 22.34
N LEU A 65 8.97 -8.70 22.14
CA LEU A 65 8.45 -7.88 23.22
C LEU A 65 7.31 -8.59 23.98
N LEU A 66 6.30 -9.06 23.26
CA LEU A 66 5.15 -9.72 23.87
C LEU A 66 5.54 -11.03 24.59
N TYR A 67 6.45 -11.82 23.98
CA TYR A 67 6.98 -13.03 24.61
C TYR A 67 7.78 -12.71 25.89
N THR A 68 8.62 -11.66 25.86
CA THR A 68 9.32 -11.20 27.09
C THR A 68 8.33 -10.87 28.19
N MET A 69 7.28 -10.10 27.88
CA MET A 69 6.25 -9.75 28.84
C MET A 69 5.52 -10.98 29.38
N TYR A 70 5.26 -11.99 28.54
CA TYR A 70 4.69 -13.27 28.95
C TYR A 70 5.61 -14.01 29.93
N LYS A 71 6.90 -14.14 29.61
CA LYS A 71 7.91 -14.78 30.49
C LYS A 71 8.10 -14.06 31.82
N MET A 72 7.87 -12.74 31.85
CA MET A 72 7.84 -11.95 33.10
C MET A 72 6.56 -12.16 33.93
N GLY A 73 5.61 -12.99 33.48
CA GLY A 73 4.34 -13.24 34.16
C GLY A 73 3.35 -12.07 34.10
N LEU A 74 3.53 -11.14 33.17
CA LEU A 74 2.71 -9.93 33.07
C LEU A 74 1.32 -10.15 32.43
N LEU A 75 0.95 -11.37 32.11
CA LEU A 75 -0.40 -11.70 31.67
C LEU A 75 -1.40 -11.64 32.83
N THR A 76 -1.03 -12.20 33.98
CA THR A 76 -1.87 -12.26 35.19
C THR A 76 -1.33 -11.38 36.32
N GLY A 77 -0.05 -10.98 36.23
CA GLY A 77 0.64 -10.16 37.23
C GLY A 77 0.26 -8.68 37.22
N ASN A 78 0.87 -7.94 38.14
CA ASN A 78 0.73 -6.50 38.23
C ASN A 78 1.54 -5.80 37.13
N ARG A 79 1.15 -4.56 36.78
CA ARG A 79 1.94 -3.71 35.87
C ARG A 79 3.34 -3.45 36.49
N THR A 80 4.35 -3.40 35.62
CA THR A 80 5.72 -3.01 35.97
C THR A 80 6.15 -1.79 35.15
N LYS A 81 7.24 -1.14 35.53
CA LYS A 81 7.80 -0.03 34.73
C LYS A 81 8.16 -0.46 33.33
N SER A 82 7.80 0.34 32.35
CA SER A 82 8.08 0.06 30.93
C SER A 82 9.59 -0.10 30.70
N ALA A 83 10.42 0.68 31.40
CA ALA A 83 11.88 0.56 31.31
C ALA A 83 12.41 -0.83 31.72
N ASN A 84 11.77 -1.50 32.71
CA ASN A 84 12.13 -2.87 33.09
C ASN A 84 11.78 -3.86 31.94
N ILE A 85 10.61 -3.74 31.33
CA ILE A 85 10.21 -4.58 30.21
C ILE A 85 11.17 -4.40 29.04
N VAL A 86 11.51 -3.15 28.70
CA VAL A 86 12.46 -2.82 27.64
C VAL A 86 13.81 -3.48 27.91
N GLY A 87 14.35 -3.34 29.12
CA GLY A 87 15.63 -3.94 29.51
C GLY A 87 15.64 -5.46 29.41
N GLN A 88 14.55 -6.14 29.79
CA GLN A 88 14.44 -7.60 29.63
C GLN A 88 14.30 -8.01 28.15
N THR A 89 13.61 -7.21 27.34
CA THR A 89 13.42 -7.49 25.92
C THR A 89 14.72 -7.42 25.12
N MET A 90 15.69 -6.62 25.56
CA MET A 90 17.01 -6.53 24.91
C MET A 90 17.77 -7.86 24.87
N ARG A 91 17.44 -8.82 25.75
CA ARG A 91 18.01 -10.17 25.72
C ARG A 91 17.58 -10.98 24.49
N LEU A 92 16.45 -10.65 23.88
CA LEU A 92 15.94 -11.27 22.66
C LEU A 92 16.11 -10.36 21.45
N ASN A 93 16.09 -9.03 21.66
CA ASN A 93 16.12 -8.04 20.61
C ASN A 93 17.33 -7.11 20.79
N PRO A 94 18.47 -7.34 20.10
CA PRO A 94 19.72 -6.59 20.29
C PRO A 94 19.68 -5.22 19.58
N HIS A 95 18.59 -4.48 19.73
CA HIS A 95 18.41 -3.13 19.21
C HIS A 95 18.32 -2.11 20.35
N GLY A 96 18.41 -0.82 20.01
CA GLY A 96 18.32 0.26 20.99
C GLY A 96 17.01 0.24 21.78
N ASP A 97 17.07 0.61 23.03
CA ASP A 97 15.95 0.69 23.98
C ASP A 97 14.79 1.56 23.46
N ALA A 98 15.11 2.65 22.75
CA ALA A 98 14.12 3.52 22.12
C ALA A 98 13.23 2.76 21.13
N ALA A 99 13.80 1.93 20.24
CA ALA A 99 13.05 1.17 19.25
C ALA A 99 12.11 0.13 19.91
N ILE A 100 12.58 -0.51 20.99
CA ILE A 100 11.75 -1.45 21.76
C ILE A 100 10.61 -0.72 22.44
N TYR A 101 10.88 0.45 23.02
CA TYR A 101 9.84 1.24 23.68
C TYR A 101 8.82 1.81 22.69
N GLU A 102 9.23 2.29 21.53
CA GLU A 102 8.30 2.69 20.45
C GLU A 102 7.41 1.54 20.00
N THR A 103 7.97 0.33 19.91
CA THR A 103 7.17 -0.88 19.60
C THR A 103 6.13 -1.09 20.70
N MET A 104 6.49 -0.96 21.99
CA MET A 104 5.55 -1.06 23.11
C MET A 104 4.46 0.01 23.03
N VAL A 105 4.83 1.25 22.72
CA VAL A 105 3.91 2.38 22.58
C VAL A 105 2.84 2.06 21.54
N ARG A 106 3.24 1.60 20.36
CA ARG A 106 2.30 1.24 19.27
C ARG A 106 1.35 0.09 19.63
N LEU A 107 1.78 -0.83 20.49
CA LEU A 107 0.94 -1.95 20.95
C LEU A 107 0.10 -1.58 22.18
N ALA A 108 0.26 -0.38 22.75
CA ALA A 108 -0.35 0.04 23.99
C ALA A 108 -1.75 0.64 23.80
N LYS A 109 -2.64 0.31 24.74
CA LYS A 109 -4.00 0.86 24.80
C LYS A 109 -4.01 2.39 24.82
N GLY A 110 -3.09 3.01 25.54
CA GLY A 110 -3.02 4.48 25.67
C GLY A 110 -2.70 5.20 24.36
N ASN A 111 -2.06 4.55 23.41
CA ASN A 111 -1.72 5.13 22.11
C ASN A 111 -2.87 5.13 21.10
N GLU A 112 -3.83 4.21 21.24
CA GLU A 112 -5.02 4.07 20.37
C GLU A 112 -4.72 3.73 18.90
N SER A 113 -3.55 3.15 18.62
CA SER A 113 -3.18 2.72 17.26
C SER A 113 -3.84 1.41 16.81
N LEU A 114 -4.34 0.60 17.74
CA LEU A 114 -4.96 -0.70 17.47
C LEU A 114 -6.38 -0.77 18.04
N LEU A 115 -7.29 -1.44 17.36
CA LEU A 115 -8.61 -1.79 17.89
C LEU A 115 -8.52 -2.70 19.10
N HIS A 116 -7.62 -3.69 19.05
CA HIS A 116 -7.34 -4.62 20.12
C HIS A 116 -5.87 -4.49 20.57
N PRO A 117 -5.56 -3.56 21.46
CA PRO A 117 -4.19 -3.37 21.95
C PRO A 117 -3.73 -4.59 22.77
N PHE A 118 -2.43 -4.92 22.65
CA PHE A 118 -1.81 -6.04 23.36
C PHE A 118 -1.18 -5.63 24.69
N VAL A 119 -0.91 -4.35 24.86
CA VAL A 119 -0.30 -3.80 26.09
C VAL A 119 -1.31 -2.97 26.85
N ASP A 120 -1.66 -3.42 28.05
CA ASP A 120 -2.45 -2.66 29.02
C ASP A 120 -1.53 -1.67 29.73
N SER A 121 -1.68 -0.40 29.39
CA SER A 121 -0.76 0.69 29.71
C SER A 121 -1.31 1.62 30.77
N LYS A 122 -0.40 2.19 31.61
CA LYS A 122 -0.70 3.25 32.56
C LYS A 122 0.34 4.38 32.44
N GLY A 123 -0.13 5.61 32.35
CA GLY A 123 0.68 6.80 32.08
C GLY A 123 0.48 7.29 30.64
N ASN A 124 1.28 8.26 30.23
CA ASN A 124 1.16 8.87 28.90
C ASN A 124 1.94 8.05 27.86
N PHE A 125 1.21 7.41 26.95
CA PHE A 125 1.72 6.66 25.78
C PHE A 125 1.52 7.42 24.46
N GLY A 126 1.25 8.73 24.52
CA GLY A 126 0.95 9.52 23.33
C GLY A 126 -0.37 9.13 22.69
N LYS A 127 -0.63 9.69 21.51
CA LYS A 127 -1.82 9.39 20.69
C LYS A 127 -1.41 9.21 19.25
N VAL A 128 -1.93 8.18 18.58
CA VAL A 128 -1.61 7.88 17.17
C VAL A 128 -2.00 9.01 16.21
N TYR A 129 -3.06 9.74 16.55
CA TYR A 129 -3.62 10.82 15.73
C TYR A 129 -2.99 12.21 15.98
N SER A 130 -1.98 12.31 16.86
CA SER A 130 -1.30 13.58 17.15
C SER A 130 0.22 13.39 17.29
N ARG A 131 0.97 14.25 16.61
CA ARG A 131 2.45 14.32 16.70
C ARG A 131 2.89 15.06 17.97
N ASP A 132 2.09 16.01 18.43
CA ASP A 132 2.41 16.87 19.57
C ASP A 132 2.12 16.18 20.90
N MET A 133 1.18 15.22 20.92
CA MET A 133 0.92 14.37 22.08
C MET A 133 1.93 13.23 22.16
N ALA A 134 3.21 13.56 22.38
CA ALA A 134 4.29 12.59 22.51
C ALA A 134 4.16 11.75 23.79
N TYR A 135 4.65 10.51 23.73
CA TYR A 135 4.68 9.61 24.88
C TYR A 135 5.76 10.01 25.91
N ALA A 136 5.49 9.73 27.19
CA ALA A 136 6.46 9.96 28.26
C ALA A 136 7.59 8.93 28.21
N ALA A 137 8.73 9.26 28.80
CA ALA A 137 9.86 8.34 28.90
C ALA A 137 9.47 7.04 29.66
N SER A 138 10.06 5.90 29.28
CA SER A 138 9.73 4.55 29.75
C SER A 138 9.82 4.38 31.28
N ARG A 139 10.62 5.21 31.95
CA ARG A 139 10.73 5.22 33.43
C ARG A 139 9.49 5.75 34.14
N TYR A 140 8.64 6.52 33.46
CA TYR A 140 7.42 7.09 34.06
C TYR A 140 6.16 6.26 33.75
N THR A 141 6.20 5.41 32.76
CA THR A 141 5.06 4.59 32.32
C THR A 141 5.12 3.19 32.90
N GLU A 142 3.96 2.54 33.01
CA GLU A 142 3.80 1.17 33.47
C GLU A 142 2.97 0.37 32.47
N ALA A 143 3.29 -0.92 32.33
CA ALA A 143 2.62 -1.79 31.38
C ALA A 143 2.51 -3.22 31.90
N LYS A 144 1.51 -3.95 31.36
CA LYS A 144 1.34 -5.39 31.42
C LYS A 144 0.67 -5.86 30.14
N LEU A 145 0.55 -7.17 29.95
CA LEU A 145 -0.19 -7.72 28.81
C LEU A 145 -1.70 -7.49 28.97
N ALA A 146 -2.37 -7.15 27.89
CA ALA A 146 -3.82 -7.07 27.84
C ALA A 146 -4.46 -8.48 27.86
N PRO A 147 -5.71 -8.63 28.33
CA PRO A 147 -6.37 -9.93 28.42
C PRO A 147 -6.41 -10.74 27.12
N ILE A 148 -6.52 -10.09 25.97
CA ILE A 148 -6.52 -10.73 24.64
C ILE A 148 -5.22 -11.50 24.37
N CYS A 149 -4.10 -11.13 25.00
CA CYS A 149 -2.84 -11.84 24.87
C CYS A 149 -2.91 -13.30 25.37
N ALA A 150 -3.89 -13.66 26.20
CA ALA A 150 -4.13 -15.06 26.54
C ALA A 150 -4.35 -15.92 25.29
N GLU A 151 -4.94 -15.34 24.25
CA GLU A 151 -5.21 -16.02 22.98
C GLU A 151 -3.97 -16.13 22.07
N LEU A 152 -2.90 -15.42 22.41
CA LEU A 152 -1.60 -15.54 21.71
C LEU A 152 -0.72 -16.62 22.33
N PHE A 153 -0.86 -16.87 23.64
CA PHE A 153 0.06 -17.71 24.41
C PHE A 153 -0.57 -19.01 24.91
N ARG A 154 -1.87 -19.22 24.74
CA ARG A 154 -2.62 -20.39 25.27
C ARG A 154 -1.93 -21.71 25.03
N ASP A 155 -1.42 -21.93 23.84
CA ASP A 155 -0.87 -23.21 23.40
C ASP A 155 0.67 -23.24 23.41
N LEU A 156 1.31 -22.16 23.87
CA LEU A 156 2.77 -21.99 23.77
C LEU A 156 3.54 -23.08 24.54
N ASP A 157 3.05 -23.43 25.72
CA ASP A 157 3.69 -24.44 26.59
C ASP A 157 3.31 -25.88 26.22
N CYS A 158 2.57 -26.07 25.12
CA CYS A 158 2.11 -27.37 24.59
C CYS A 158 2.83 -27.80 23.30
N ASP A 159 4.05 -27.33 23.09
CA ASP A 159 4.84 -27.62 21.88
C ASP A 159 4.11 -27.33 20.55
N ALA A 160 3.19 -26.37 20.57
CA ALA A 160 2.36 -26.02 19.40
C ALA A 160 3.13 -25.30 18.30
N VAL A 161 4.29 -24.70 18.60
CA VAL A 161 5.15 -23.94 17.68
C VAL A 161 6.62 -24.29 17.92
N ASP A 162 7.46 -23.98 16.91
CA ASP A 162 8.89 -24.18 17.02
C ASP A 162 9.55 -23.09 17.85
N PHE A 163 10.61 -23.44 18.58
CA PHE A 163 11.47 -22.52 19.28
C PHE A 163 12.84 -22.48 18.61
N VAL A 164 13.33 -21.29 18.39
CA VAL A 164 14.65 -21.01 17.80
C VAL A 164 15.56 -20.36 18.85
N ASP A 165 16.85 -20.49 18.66
CA ASP A 165 17.82 -19.79 19.51
C ASP A 165 17.78 -18.29 19.25
N ASN A 166 17.94 -17.48 20.31
CA ASN A 166 18.08 -16.04 20.18
C ASN A 166 19.42 -15.67 19.50
N TYR A 167 19.68 -14.40 19.30
CA TYR A 167 20.84 -13.87 18.55
C TYR A 167 22.20 -14.29 19.15
N ASP A 168 22.30 -14.63 20.43
CA ASP A 168 23.54 -15.04 21.12
C ASP A 168 23.52 -16.50 21.61
N ASN A 169 22.54 -17.28 21.22
CA ASN A 169 22.32 -18.69 21.59
C ASN A 169 22.23 -18.94 23.10
N THR A 170 21.89 -17.95 23.90
CA THR A 170 21.76 -18.08 25.37
C THR A 170 20.36 -18.50 25.81
N THR A 171 19.34 -18.20 25.01
CA THR A 171 17.93 -18.50 25.31
C THR A 171 17.18 -18.86 24.05
N LYS A 172 15.99 -19.46 24.21
CA LYS A 172 15.10 -19.79 23.09
C LYS A 172 13.90 -18.85 23.05
N GLU A 173 13.48 -18.54 21.84
CA GLU A 173 12.28 -17.75 21.56
C GLU A 173 11.36 -18.47 20.57
N PRO A 174 10.03 -18.28 20.62
CA PRO A 174 9.12 -18.89 19.66
C PRO A 174 9.32 -18.27 18.27
N ALA A 175 9.41 -19.12 17.26
CA ALA A 175 9.47 -18.67 15.87
C ALA A 175 8.22 -17.89 15.48
N LEU A 176 7.05 -18.40 15.88
CA LEU A 176 5.72 -17.77 15.70
C LEU A 176 4.91 -17.90 17.00
N LEU A 177 3.89 -17.06 17.19
CA LEU A 177 2.96 -17.19 18.30
C LEU A 177 1.72 -17.98 17.87
N PRO A 178 1.26 -19.00 18.65
CA PRO A 178 0.14 -19.86 18.30
C PRO A 178 -1.22 -19.16 18.46
N THR A 179 -1.45 -18.09 17.70
CA THR A 179 -2.67 -17.27 17.80
C THR A 179 -3.93 -18.10 17.54
N THR A 180 -4.93 -17.93 18.39
CA THR A 180 -6.22 -18.66 18.29
C THR A 180 -7.21 -18.01 17.33
N TYR A 181 -6.87 -16.85 16.77
CA TYR A 181 -7.63 -16.11 15.76
C TYR A 181 -6.69 -15.48 14.72
N PRO A 182 -7.15 -15.17 13.50
CA PRO A 182 -6.33 -14.61 12.42
C PRO A 182 -5.90 -13.18 12.71
N ASN A 183 -4.95 -13.03 13.63
CA ASN A 183 -4.45 -11.72 14.05
C ASN A 183 -3.85 -10.91 12.90
N VAL A 184 -3.35 -11.56 11.88
CA VAL A 184 -2.80 -10.90 10.67
C VAL A 184 -3.80 -9.97 9.98
N LEU A 185 -5.11 -10.25 10.07
CA LEU A 185 -6.18 -9.40 9.54
C LEU A 185 -6.80 -8.49 10.60
N VAL A 186 -6.72 -8.84 11.90
CA VAL A 186 -7.30 -8.03 12.98
C VAL A 186 -6.42 -6.82 13.31
N SER A 187 -5.11 -7.01 13.37
CA SER A 187 -4.17 -5.96 13.75
C SER A 187 -3.62 -5.26 12.52
N ALA A 188 -3.91 -3.96 12.39
CA ALA A 188 -3.29 -3.14 11.34
C ALA A 188 -1.76 -3.21 11.43
N ASN A 189 -1.11 -3.43 10.30
CA ASN A 189 0.34 -3.53 10.24
C ASN A 189 0.88 -2.78 9.01
N GLN A 190 1.90 -1.95 9.25
CA GLN A 190 2.61 -1.24 8.20
C GLN A 190 4.09 -1.56 8.29
N GLY A 191 4.70 -2.00 7.20
CA GLY A 191 6.12 -2.30 7.10
C GLY A 191 6.73 -1.78 5.82
N ILE A 192 7.87 -1.10 5.92
CA ILE A 192 8.63 -0.61 4.78
C ILE A 192 9.94 -1.38 4.76
N ALA A 193 10.13 -2.19 3.72
CA ALA A 193 11.34 -2.94 3.49
C ALA A 193 12.10 -2.39 2.27
N VAL A 194 13.17 -3.06 1.88
CA VAL A 194 13.91 -2.73 0.68
C VAL A 194 13.25 -3.38 -0.53
N GLY A 195 12.80 -2.57 -1.48
CA GLY A 195 12.14 -3.03 -2.71
C GLY A 195 10.70 -3.51 -2.54
N MET A 196 10.16 -3.55 -1.30
CA MET A 196 8.78 -3.92 -1.04
C MET A 196 8.24 -3.31 0.25
N ALA A 197 6.93 -3.28 0.36
CA ALA A 197 6.23 -2.82 1.56
C ALA A 197 5.09 -3.78 1.91
N SER A 198 4.65 -3.71 3.15
CA SER A 198 3.43 -4.35 3.64
C SER A 198 2.52 -3.28 4.23
N GLN A 199 1.26 -3.29 3.87
CA GLN A 199 0.23 -2.47 4.50
C GLN A 199 -1.05 -3.27 4.64
N ILE A 200 -1.27 -3.82 5.83
CA ILE A 200 -2.44 -4.60 6.16
C ILE A 200 -3.36 -3.70 6.96
N CYS A 201 -4.56 -3.45 6.43
CA CYS A 201 -5.62 -2.77 7.16
C CYS A 201 -6.14 -3.69 8.26
N GLY A 202 -6.45 -3.11 9.42
CA GLY A 202 -7.17 -3.84 10.45
C GLY A 202 -8.63 -4.08 10.07
N PHE A 203 -9.17 -5.23 10.46
CA PHE A 203 -10.57 -5.57 10.31
C PHE A 203 -11.20 -5.85 11.67
N ASN A 204 -12.52 -5.76 11.74
CA ASN A 204 -13.26 -6.07 12.96
C ASN A 204 -13.05 -7.53 13.37
N LEU A 205 -12.68 -7.77 14.62
CA LEU A 205 -12.38 -9.12 15.15
C LEU A 205 -13.58 -10.06 15.00
N GLY A 206 -14.79 -9.58 15.26
CA GLY A 206 -16.02 -10.39 15.12
C GLY A 206 -16.23 -10.83 13.68
N GLU A 207 -16.09 -9.90 12.72
CA GLU A 207 -16.24 -10.19 11.29
C GLU A 207 -15.16 -11.17 10.80
N VAL A 208 -13.90 -11.01 11.23
CA VAL A 208 -12.80 -11.94 10.88
C VAL A 208 -13.08 -13.35 11.43
N CYS A 209 -13.56 -13.46 12.68
CA CYS A 209 -13.94 -14.76 13.24
C CYS A 209 -15.09 -15.39 12.46
N ASP A 210 -16.15 -14.63 12.15
CA ASP A 210 -17.32 -15.12 11.41
C ASP A 210 -16.95 -15.59 10.00
N THR A 211 -16.10 -14.82 9.31
CA THR A 211 -15.59 -15.17 7.98
C THR A 211 -14.76 -16.45 8.02
N THR A 212 -13.88 -16.57 9.01
CA THR A 212 -13.04 -17.76 9.18
C THR A 212 -13.88 -19.01 9.50
N ILE A 213 -14.88 -18.87 10.35
CA ILE A 213 -15.84 -19.94 10.66
C ILE A 213 -16.66 -20.29 9.40
N GLY A 214 -17.06 -19.29 8.63
CA GLY A 214 -17.75 -19.46 7.34
C GLY A 214 -16.94 -20.32 6.37
N LEU A 215 -15.65 -20.01 6.19
CA LEU A 215 -14.73 -20.78 5.35
C LEU A 215 -14.49 -22.21 5.84
N LEU A 216 -14.40 -22.43 7.17
CA LEU A 216 -14.29 -23.77 7.75
C LEU A 216 -15.51 -24.65 7.49
N LYS A 217 -16.71 -24.04 7.45
CA LYS A 217 -17.98 -24.72 7.18
C LYS A 217 -18.26 -24.91 5.69
N ASN A 218 -17.89 -23.91 4.88
CA ASN A 218 -18.07 -23.89 3.43
C ASN A 218 -16.85 -23.27 2.75
N PRO A 219 -16.01 -24.04 2.02
CA PRO A 219 -14.88 -23.49 1.29
C PRO A 219 -15.22 -22.38 0.27
N ASP A 220 -16.44 -22.39 -0.26
CA ASP A 220 -16.95 -21.40 -1.21
C ASP A 220 -17.66 -20.21 -0.54
N HIS A 221 -17.48 -20.04 0.77
CA HIS A 221 -18.09 -18.94 1.52
C HIS A 221 -17.75 -17.58 0.90
N ASP A 222 -18.77 -16.74 0.68
CA ASP A 222 -18.57 -15.37 0.20
C ASP A 222 -18.04 -14.48 1.33
N ILE A 223 -16.76 -14.08 1.18
CA ILE A 223 -16.05 -13.27 2.18
C ILE A 223 -16.74 -11.93 2.42
N ALA A 224 -17.23 -11.27 1.35
CA ALA A 224 -17.88 -9.97 1.45
C ALA A 224 -19.20 -10.00 2.23
N SER A 225 -19.80 -11.19 2.41
CA SER A 225 -21.02 -11.35 3.20
C SER A 225 -20.79 -11.26 4.71
N THR A 226 -19.57 -11.51 5.19
CA THR A 226 -19.23 -11.55 6.62
C THR A 226 -18.10 -10.59 7.00
N LEU A 227 -17.21 -10.24 6.07
CA LEU A 227 -16.18 -9.23 6.25
C LEU A 227 -16.59 -7.98 5.46
N LEU A 228 -17.16 -6.99 6.15
CA LEU A 228 -17.85 -5.89 5.49
C LEU A 228 -16.88 -4.87 4.89
N ALA A 229 -15.88 -4.43 5.66
CA ALA A 229 -14.83 -3.49 5.23
C ALA A 229 -13.72 -3.43 6.31
N PRO A 230 -12.57 -2.81 6.05
CA PRO A 230 -11.60 -2.47 7.09
C PRO A 230 -12.23 -1.70 8.24
N ASP A 231 -11.70 -1.85 9.46
CA ASP A 231 -12.14 -1.14 10.66
C ASP A 231 -10.90 -0.49 11.31
N PHE A 232 -10.96 0.83 11.52
CA PHE A 232 -9.81 1.61 11.96
C PHE A 232 -9.95 2.06 13.41
N SER A 233 -8.85 2.08 14.14
CA SER A 233 -8.82 2.48 15.55
C SER A 233 -9.18 3.96 15.78
N THR A 234 -9.00 4.81 14.79
CA THR A 234 -9.39 6.23 14.81
C THR A 234 -10.85 6.47 14.44
N GLY A 235 -11.58 5.43 14.02
CA GLY A 235 -12.96 5.56 13.54
C GLY A 235 -13.04 6.13 12.11
N GLY A 236 -13.90 7.12 11.93
CA GLY A 236 -14.16 7.73 10.63
C GLY A 236 -15.23 7.00 9.82
N GLN A 237 -15.37 7.37 8.55
CA GLN A 237 -16.31 6.80 7.61
C GLN A 237 -15.59 6.25 6.38
N ILE A 238 -15.82 5.00 6.02
CA ILE A 238 -15.34 4.42 4.78
C ILE A 238 -16.33 4.73 3.66
N LEU A 239 -15.83 5.32 2.57
CA LEU A 239 -16.56 5.41 1.31
C LEU A 239 -16.39 4.11 0.57
N CYS A 240 -17.37 3.23 0.72
CA CYS A 240 -17.33 1.88 0.18
C CYS A 240 -17.66 1.88 -1.31
N GLU A 241 -16.72 1.40 -2.12
CA GLU A 241 -16.91 1.02 -3.50
C GLU A 241 -16.84 -0.51 -3.56
N PRO A 242 -17.95 -1.24 -3.74
CA PRO A 242 -17.98 -2.70 -3.63
C PRO A 242 -17.00 -3.42 -4.56
N GLU A 243 -16.79 -2.91 -5.78
CA GLU A 243 -15.85 -3.50 -6.75
C GLU A 243 -14.39 -3.35 -6.29
N GLU A 244 -14.03 -2.19 -5.75
CA GLU A 244 -12.68 -1.95 -5.22
C GLU A 244 -12.42 -2.81 -3.98
N LEU A 245 -13.41 -2.93 -3.10
CA LEU A 245 -13.31 -3.79 -1.92
C LEU A 245 -13.15 -5.27 -2.32
N ARG A 246 -13.92 -5.74 -3.31
CA ARG A 246 -13.77 -7.08 -3.85
C ARG A 246 -12.37 -7.30 -4.42
N ARG A 247 -11.85 -6.34 -5.17
CA ARG A 247 -10.48 -6.38 -5.70
C ARG A 247 -9.43 -6.51 -4.59
N ILE A 248 -9.60 -5.75 -3.49
CA ILE A 248 -8.72 -5.87 -2.32
C ILE A 248 -8.81 -7.27 -1.72
N TYR A 249 -10.00 -7.83 -1.58
CA TYR A 249 -10.19 -9.17 -1.00
C TYR A 249 -9.62 -10.28 -1.88
N GLU A 250 -9.65 -10.13 -3.20
CA GLU A 250 -9.10 -11.09 -4.15
C GLU A 250 -7.58 -10.99 -4.30
N THR A 251 -7.04 -9.76 -4.33
CA THR A 251 -5.64 -9.52 -4.72
C THR A 251 -4.73 -9.05 -3.59
N GLY A 252 -5.29 -8.67 -2.45
CA GLY A 252 -4.56 -8.03 -1.35
C GLY A 252 -4.07 -6.61 -1.67
N ARG A 253 -4.50 -6.00 -2.79
CA ARG A 253 -4.06 -4.68 -3.25
C ARG A 253 -5.23 -3.78 -3.61
N GLY A 254 -5.10 -2.51 -3.25
CA GLY A 254 -6.08 -1.48 -3.57
C GLY A 254 -6.01 -0.30 -2.62
N GLY A 255 -7.06 0.50 -2.56
CA GLY A 255 -7.15 1.63 -1.66
C GLY A 255 -8.56 1.85 -1.16
N VAL A 256 -8.69 2.15 0.12
CA VAL A 256 -9.96 2.44 0.77
C VAL A 256 -10.00 3.92 1.14
N LYS A 257 -11.01 4.65 0.65
CA LYS A 257 -11.19 6.06 1.01
C LYS A 257 -11.83 6.16 2.39
N VAL A 258 -11.19 6.90 3.27
CA VAL A 258 -11.65 7.13 4.65
C VAL A 258 -11.85 8.62 4.86
N ARG A 259 -12.96 8.98 5.48
CA ARG A 259 -13.40 10.35 5.75
C ARG A 259 -13.55 10.58 7.24
N ALA A 260 -13.24 11.80 7.68
CA ALA A 260 -13.48 12.25 9.05
C ALA A 260 -14.97 12.31 9.39
N LYS A 261 -15.29 12.12 10.68
CA LYS A 261 -16.62 12.38 11.21
C LYS A 261 -16.67 13.75 11.88
N TYR A 262 -17.76 14.44 11.65
CA TYR A 262 -18.00 15.75 12.21
C TYR A 262 -19.45 15.94 12.65
N ARG A 263 -19.69 16.96 13.46
CA ARG A 263 -21.01 17.46 13.81
C ARG A 263 -21.01 18.98 13.79
N TYR A 264 -22.13 19.58 13.39
CA TYR A 264 -22.29 21.03 13.39
C TYR A 264 -23.06 21.48 14.64
N LEU A 265 -22.41 22.30 15.45
CA LEU A 265 -22.98 22.91 16.65
C LEU A 265 -23.58 24.28 16.29
N LYS A 266 -24.89 24.31 15.96
CA LYS A 266 -25.59 25.53 15.50
C LYS A 266 -25.52 26.67 16.51
N SER A 267 -25.57 26.40 17.81
CA SER A 267 -25.53 27.42 18.88
C SER A 267 -24.24 28.22 18.90
N GLU A 268 -23.14 27.60 18.53
CA GLU A 268 -21.78 28.16 18.58
C GLU A 268 -21.23 28.49 17.21
N ASN A 269 -21.93 28.07 16.14
CA ASN A 269 -21.52 28.17 14.75
C ASN A 269 -20.14 27.49 14.49
N ILE A 270 -19.95 26.30 15.08
CA ILE A 270 -18.71 25.53 15.06
C ILE A 270 -18.95 24.17 14.40
N ILE A 271 -18.05 23.73 13.54
CA ILE A 271 -17.93 22.33 13.14
C ILE A 271 -16.95 21.66 14.09
N GLU A 272 -17.40 20.64 14.80
CA GLU A 272 -16.56 19.81 15.64
C GLU A 272 -16.25 18.49 14.90
N ILE A 273 -14.97 18.26 14.61
CA ILE A 273 -14.46 17.01 14.02
C ILE A 273 -13.95 16.15 15.17
N TYR A 274 -14.51 14.94 15.32
CA TYR A 274 -14.22 14.07 16.47
C TYR A 274 -13.64 12.70 16.08
N GLU A 275 -13.59 12.35 14.80
CA GLU A 275 -12.86 11.19 14.26
C GLU A 275 -12.17 11.60 12.95
N ILE A 276 -10.94 11.15 12.74
CA ILE A 276 -10.13 11.47 11.54
C ILE A 276 -9.61 10.19 10.89
N PRO A 277 -9.25 10.23 9.58
CA PRO A 277 -8.66 9.10 8.91
C PRO A 277 -7.39 8.59 9.61
N TYR A 278 -7.22 7.26 9.65
CA TYR A 278 -6.08 6.60 10.30
C TYR A 278 -4.72 6.98 9.70
N SER A 279 -4.70 7.45 8.44
CA SER A 279 -3.50 7.82 7.69
C SER A 279 -2.95 9.21 8.02
N THR A 280 -3.65 10.02 8.81
CA THR A 280 -3.31 11.43 9.06
C THR A 280 -3.21 11.76 10.55
N SER A 281 -2.76 12.98 10.85
CA SER A 281 -2.73 13.54 12.21
C SER A 281 -3.44 14.89 12.26
N LEU A 282 -3.80 15.32 13.48
CA LEU A 282 -4.43 16.63 13.73
C LEU A 282 -3.60 17.78 13.16
N GLU A 283 -2.30 17.76 13.42
CA GLU A 283 -1.39 18.81 12.99
C GLU A 283 -1.27 18.86 11.47
N ALA A 284 -1.27 17.71 10.78
CA ALA A 284 -1.24 17.67 9.32
C ALA A 284 -2.51 18.30 8.71
N ILE A 285 -3.66 18.12 9.35
CA ILE A 285 -4.92 18.74 8.96
C ILE A 285 -4.85 20.28 9.21
N LEU A 286 -4.43 20.68 10.42
CA LEU A 286 -4.29 22.08 10.79
C LEU A 286 -3.33 22.83 9.86
N ASP A 287 -2.16 22.26 9.60
CA ASP A 287 -1.15 22.82 8.69
C ASP A 287 -1.73 23.00 7.29
N LYS A 288 -2.44 22.00 6.76
CA LYS A 288 -3.02 22.05 5.42
C LYS A 288 -4.15 23.06 5.29
N VAL A 289 -5.03 23.12 6.29
CA VAL A 289 -6.11 24.13 6.30
C VAL A 289 -5.52 25.54 6.40
N SER A 290 -4.52 25.77 7.25
CA SER A 290 -3.81 27.03 7.38
C SER A 290 -3.16 27.47 6.06
N GLU A 291 -2.53 26.54 5.34
CA GLU A 291 -1.98 26.78 3.99
C GLU A 291 -3.08 27.26 3.02
N LEU A 292 -4.21 26.56 3.00
CA LEU A 292 -5.33 26.88 2.10
C LEU A 292 -6.02 28.22 2.46
N MET A 293 -6.09 28.55 3.75
CA MET A 293 -6.58 29.86 4.20
C MET A 293 -5.64 31.00 3.76
N LYS A 294 -4.32 30.83 3.92
CA LYS A 294 -3.31 31.79 3.46
C LYS A 294 -3.32 31.96 1.94
N ALA A 295 -3.56 30.88 1.20
CA ALA A 295 -3.71 30.90 -0.26
C ALA A 295 -5.07 31.48 -0.73
N GLY A 296 -5.98 31.86 0.20
CA GLY A 296 -7.29 32.39 -0.12
C GLY A 296 -8.28 31.39 -0.72
N LYS A 297 -7.95 30.11 -0.70
CA LYS A 297 -8.80 29.01 -1.21
C LYS A 297 -9.96 28.70 -0.26
N ILE A 298 -9.77 28.87 1.05
CA ILE A 298 -10.79 28.74 2.09
C ILE A 298 -10.97 30.09 2.76
N LYS A 299 -12.16 30.66 2.67
CA LYS A 299 -12.50 31.98 3.23
C LYS A 299 -13.55 31.89 4.33
N GLU A 300 -14.20 30.74 4.44
CA GLU A 300 -15.38 30.47 5.28
C GLU A 300 -14.99 30.24 6.74
N ILE A 301 -13.76 29.87 7.03
CA ILE A 301 -13.23 29.59 8.38
C ILE A 301 -12.76 30.92 9.00
N SER A 302 -13.11 31.14 10.27
CA SER A 302 -12.59 32.25 11.07
C SER A 302 -11.43 31.83 11.96
N ASP A 303 -11.52 30.66 12.61
CA ASP A 303 -10.47 30.10 13.46
C ASP A 303 -10.55 28.57 13.51
N MET A 304 -9.47 27.94 13.96
CA MET A 304 -9.39 26.50 14.10
C MET A 304 -8.53 26.12 15.31
N ARG A 305 -9.10 25.28 16.20
CA ARG A 305 -8.46 24.96 17.48
C ARG A 305 -8.49 23.45 17.74
N ASP A 306 -7.39 22.94 18.30
CA ASP A 306 -7.37 21.62 18.92
C ASP A 306 -7.91 21.72 20.35
N GLU A 307 -9.06 21.13 20.60
CA GLU A 307 -9.73 21.05 21.91
C GLU A 307 -9.74 19.60 22.42
N THR A 308 -8.84 18.74 21.92
CA THR A 308 -8.70 17.35 22.32
C THR A 308 -8.43 17.23 23.81
N ASP A 309 -9.23 16.43 24.49
CA ASP A 309 -9.15 16.20 25.93
C ASP A 309 -9.23 14.69 26.27
N LEU A 310 -9.48 14.36 27.53
CA LEU A 310 -9.62 12.98 28.01
C LEU A 310 -10.84 12.24 27.42
N SER A 311 -11.82 12.98 26.89
CA SER A 311 -13.02 12.39 26.26
C SER A 311 -12.77 11.94 24.82
N GLY A 312 -11.70 12.41 24.20
CA GLY A 312 -11.30 12.03 22.86
C GLY A 312 -10.83 13.21 21.99
N LEU A 313 -10.62 12.91 20.71
CA LEU A 313 -10.25 13.88 19.69
C LEU A 313 -11.37 14.91 19.50
N LYS A 314 -11.00 16.19 19.46
CA LYS A 314 -11.90 17.29 19.23
C LYS A 314 -11.19 18.43 18.51
N LEU A 315 -11.43 18.55 17.20
CA LEU A 315 -10.96 19.68 16.40
C LEU A 315 -12.13 20.61 16.12
N ALA A 316 -12.08 21.82 16.68
CA ALA A 316 -13.10 22.85 16.53
C ALA A 316 -12.77 23.79 15.37
N VAL A 317 -13.70 23.94 14.44
CA VAL A 317 -13.60 24.85 13.28
C VAL A 317 -14.68 25.90 13.39
N ASP A 318 -14.29 27.14 13.71
CA ASP A 318 -15.19 28.28 13.83
C ASP A 318 -15.55 28.82 12.44
N LEU A 319 -16.83 28.93 12.17
CA LEU A 319 -17.32 29.41 10.90
C LEU A 319 -17.54 30.96 10.90
N LYS A 320 -17.30 31.58 9.76
CA LYS A 320 -17.78 32.96 9.54
C LYS A 320 -19.30 32.98 9.39
N ARG A 321 -19.92 34.12 9.71
CA ARG A 321 -21.36 34.29 9.56
C ARG A 321 -21.79 34.07 8.12
N GLY A 322 -22.81 33.20 7.93
CA GLY A 322 -23.36 32.88 6.62
C GLY A 322 -22.62 31.83 5.83
N ALA A 323 -21.57 31.20 6.41
CA ALA A 323 -20.94 30.03 5.81
C ALA A 323 -21.85 28.81 5.93
N ASP A 324 -21.95 28.04 4.86
CA ASP A 324 -22.65 26.76 4.84
C ASP A 324 -21.70 25.65 5.34
N PRO A 325 -22.04 24.98 6.46
CA PRO A 325 -21.14 23.96 7.04
C PRO A 325 -20.95 22.74 6.15
N ASP A 326 -22.01 22.31 5.43
CA ASP A 326 -21.93 21.09 4.61
C ASP A 326 -21.10 21.33 3.35
N LYS A 327 -21.27 22.48 2.71
CA LYS A 327 -20.44 22.88 1.56
C LYS A 327 -18.97 23.06 1.96
N LEU A 328 -18.72 23.66 3.12
CA LEU A 328 -17.36 23.79 3.62
C LEU A 328 -16.72 22.41 3.87
N MET A 329 -17.45 21.48 4.49
CA MET A 329 -16.93 20.14 4.74
C MET A 329 -16.66 19.37 3.45
N GLN A 330 -17.50 19.46 2.43
CA GLN A 330 -17.22 18.88 1.10
C GLN A 330 -15.93 19.44 0.50
N LYS A 331 -15.72 20.75 0.62
CA LYS A 331 -14.49 21.44 0.17
C LYS A 331 -13.26 20.97 0.96
N LEU A 332 -13.38 20.85 2.28
CA LEU A 332 -12.33 20.33 3.16
C LEU A 332 -11.98 18.88 2.85
N PHE A 333 -12.97 18.02 2.63
CA PHE A 333 -12.73 16.62 2.22
C PHE A 333 -11.94 16.50 0.91
N ARG A 334 -12.17 17.42 -0.04
CA ARG A 334 -11.46 17.40 -1.33
C ARG A 334 -10.04 17.94 -1.22
N LEU A 335 -9.77 18.93 -0.37
CA LEU A 335 -8.53 19.70 -0.36
C LEU A 335 -7.58 19.36 0.79
N THR A 336 -8.03 18.58 1.77
CA THR A 336 -7.28 18.30 3.00
C THR A 336 -7.29 16.81 3.34
N PRO A 337 -6.41 16.35 4.23
CA PRO A 337 -6.40 14.95 4.71
C PRO A 337 -7.61 14.56 5.57
N LEU A 338 -8.65 15.38 5.69
CA LEU A 338 -9.93 14.99 6.30
C LEU A 338 -10.64 13.88 5.51
N GLN A 339 -10.29 13.72 4.24
CA GLN A 339 -10.56 12.52 3.46
C GLN A 339 -9.25 12.06 2.83
N ASP A 340 -8.90 10.81 3.03
CA ASP A 340 -7.65 10.26 2.52
C ASP A 340 -7.85 8.81 2.06
N THR A 341 -6.93 8.30 1.27
CA THR A 341 -6.95 6.92 0.78
C THR A 341 -5.93 6.09 1.54
N VAL A 342 -6.43 5.12 2.30
CA VAL A 342 -5.60 4.11 2.95
C VAL A 342 -5.28 3.01 1.94
N SER A 343 -4.03 2.93 1.53
CA SER A 343 -3.57 1.89 0.61
C SER A 343 -3.55 0.52 1.28
N CYS A 344 -3.92 -0.53 0.55
CA CYS A 344 -3.83 -1.91 0.96
C CYS A 344 -2.75 -2.62 0.14
N ASN A 345 -1.86 -3.35 0.81
CA ASN A 345 -0.86 -4.24 0.23
C ASN A 345 -0.58 -5.36 1.23
N PHE A 346 -1.34 -6.46 1.15
CA PHE A 346 -1.31 -7.55 2.10
C PHE A 346 -0.12 -8.47 1.84
N ASN A 347 1.07 -7.92 2.00
CA ASN A 347 2.33 -8.63 1.84
C ASN A 347 2.75 -9.21 3.20
N ILE A 348 2.85 -10.54 3.28
CA ILE A 348 3.26 -11.27 4.47
C ILE A 348 4.33 -12.30 4.15
N LEU A 349 5.04 -12.75 5.17
CA LEU A 349 5.99 -13.85 5.04
C LEU A 349 5.27 -15.19 5.26
N ILE A 350 5.38 -16.08 4.28
CA ILE A 350 4.98 -17.48 4.40
C ILE A 350 6.24 -18.32 4.24
N ALA A 351 6.61 -19.04 5.28
CA ALA A 351 7.85 -19.83 5.33
C ALA A 351 9.09 -19.01 4.93
N GLY A 352 9.18 -17.76 5.41
CA GLY A 352 10.30 -16.85 5.15
C GLY A 352 10.28 -16.17 3.78
N MET A 353 9.28 -16.43 2.93
CA MET A 353 9.15 -15.80 1.61
C MET A 353 8.00 -14.78 1.58
N PRO A 354 8.24 -13.55 1.10
CA PRO A 354 7.20 -12.53 1.00
C PRO A 354 6.21 -12.88 -0.12
N ARG A 355 4.92 -12.85 0.22
CA ARG A 355 3.81 -13.09 -0.72
C ARG A 355 2.71 -12.06 -0.49
N VAL A 356 2.18 -11.51 -1.56
CA VAL A 356 0.97 -10.67 -1.51
C VAL A 356 -0.22 -11.59 -1.75
N LEU A 357 -1.11 -11.65 -0.78
CA LEU A 357 -2.23 -12.59 -0.76
C LEU A 357 -3.55 -11.85 -0.59
N GLY A 358 -4.61 -12.36 -1.21
CA GLY A 358 -5.97 -11.95 -0.93
C GLY A 358 -6.44 -12.42 0.45
N VAL A 359 -7.59 -11.92 0.90
CA VAL A 359 -8.14 -12.27 2.21
C VAL A 359 -8.39 -13.78 2.34
N ARG A 360 -8.96 -14.40 1.29
CA ARG A 360 -9.20 -15.85 1.28
C ARG A 360 -7.92 -16.64 1.45
N GLU A 361 -6.91 -16.34 0.64
CA GLU A 361 -5.61 -17.03 0.69
C GLU A 361 -4.93 -16.84 2.06
N LEU A 362 -5.00 -15.62 2.63
CA LEU A 362 -4.49 -15.34 3.97
C LEU A 362 -5.18 -16.19 5.05
N LEU A 363 -6.50 -16.33 4.99
CA LEU A 363 -7.25 -17.14 5.94
C LEU A 363 -6.99 -18.63 5.75
N GLU A 364 -6.83 -19.10 4.52
CA GLU A 364 -6.47 -20.50 4.22
C GLU A 364 -5.07 -20.84 4.73
N GLU A 365 -4.08 -19.99 4.53
CA GLU A 365 -2.72 -20.16 5.07
C GLU A 365 -2.74 -20.14 6.62
N TRP A 366 -3.49 -19.21 7.22
CA TRP A 366 -3.65 -19.17 8.67
C TRP A 366 -4.34 -20.44 9.20
N LEU A 367 -5.39 -20.94 8.53
CA LEU A 367 -6.10 -22.15 8.91
C LEU A 367 -5.20 -23.38 8.80
N ALA A 368 -4.37 -23.47 7.76
CA ALA A 368 -3.39 -24.57 7.61
C ALA A 368 -2.40 -24.54 8.77
N TRP A 369 -1.82 -23.37 9.06
CA TRP A 369 -0.91 -23.19 10.18
C TRP A 369 -1.59 -23.45 11.55
N ARG A 370 -2.78 -22.91 11.79
CA ARG A 370 -3.51 -23.15 13.05
C ARG A 370 -3.88 -24.61 13.24
N THR A 371 -4.25 -25.30 12.17
CA THR A 371 -4.52 -26.74 12.20
C THR A 371 -3.31 -27.52 12.71
N GLU A 372 -2.12 -27.16 12.27
CA GLU A 372 -0.88 -27.80 12.76
C GLU A 372 -0.59 -27.47 14.22
N CYS A 373 -0.78 -26.21 14.65
CA CYS A 373 -0.67 -25.83 16.06
C CYS A 373 -1.60 -26.65 16.95
N VAL A 374 -2.86 -26.83 16.56
CA VAL A 374 -3.85 -27.64 17.31
C VAL A 374 -3.47 -29.11 17.30
N ARG A 375 -2.99 -29.65 16.17
CA ARG A 375 -2.52 -31.04 16.07
C ARG A 375 -1.34 -31.29 17.03
N ARG A 376 -0.34 -30.44 17.01
CA ARG A 376 0.84 -30.52 17.90
C ARG A 376 0.44 -30.44 19.36
N ARG A 377 -0.43 -29.50 19.73
CA ARG A 377 -0.99 -29.38 21.08
C ARG A 377 -1.70 -30.67 21.51
N VAL A 378 -2.59 -31.20 20.69
CA VAL A 378 -3.33 -32.44 20.99
C VAL A 378 -2.36 -33.60 21.15
N TYR A 379 -1.35 -33.71 20.27
CA TYR A 379 -0.29 -34.72 20.37
C TYR A 379 0.51 -34.60 21.67
N PHE A 380 0.90 -33.37 22.04
CA PHE A 380 1.62 -33.13 23.30
C PHE A 380 0.80 -33.55 24.52
N ILE A 381 -0.48 -33.18 24.57
CA ILE A 381 -1.38 -33.53 25.65
C ILE A 381 -1.58 -35.05 25.69
N LEU A 382 -1.76 -35.70 24.54
CA LEU A 382 -1.87 -37.13 24.41
C LEU A 382 -0.66 -37.81 25.00
N HIS A 383 0.54 -37.40 24.59
CA HIS A 383 1.80 -37.99 25.07
C HIS A 383 1.96 -37.84 26.57
N LYS A 384 1.68 -36.64 27.13
CA LYS A 384 1.70 -36.44 28.58
C LYS A 384 0.69 -37.31 29.34
N LYS A 385 -0.48 -37.57 28.77
CA LYS A 385 -1.47 -38.46 29.37
C LYS A 385 -1.06 -39.94 29.27
N GLN A 386 -0.44 -40.32 28.15
CA GLN A 386 0.10 -41.66 27.96
C GLN A 386 1.27 -41.92 28.95
N GLU A 387 2.20 -40.98 29.13
CA GLU A 387 3.25 -41.03 30.15
C GLU A 387 2.65 -41.25 31.54
N LYS A 388 1.62 -40.45 31.88
CA LYS A 388 0.96 -40.54 33.19
C LYS A 388 0.23 -41.89 33.34
N LEU A 389 -0.48 -42.34 32.32
CA LEU A 389 -1.17 -43.64 32.31
C LEU A 389 -0.17 -44.77 32.52
N HIS A 390 0.97 -44.75 31.84
CA HIS A 390 2.05 -45.71 31.97
C HIS A 390 2.56 -45.85 33.41
N LEU A 391 2.79 -44.67 34.10
CA LEU A 391 3.17 -44.69 35.51
C LEU A 391 2.08 -45.29 36.40
N LEU A 392 0.82 -44.95 36.15
CA LEU A 392 -0.30 -45.48 36.94
C LEU A 392 -0.56 -46.97 36.72
N GLN A 393 -0.27 -47.50 35.54
CA GLN A 393 -0.34 -48.92 35.24
C GLN A 393 0.73 -49.69 36.02
N GLY A 394 1.96 -49.18 36.13
CA GLY A 394 3.00 -49.76 37.00
C GLY A 394 2.56 -49.75 38.46
N LEU A 395 2.05 -48.63 38.93
CA LEU A 395 1.51 -48.51 40.29
C LEU A 395 0.37 -49.52 40.55
N LYS A 396 -0.59 -49.69 39.60
CA LYS A 396 -1.68 -50.66 39.72
C LYS A 396 -1.18 -52.10 39.94
N ARG A 397 -0.09 -52.51 39.25
CA ARG A 397 0.52 -53.86 39.43
C ARG A 397 1.04 -54.05 40.83
N ILE A 398 1.68 -53.03 41.40
CA ILE A 398 2.22 -53.09 42.78
C ILE A 398 1.13 -53.02 43.83
N LEU A 399 0.09 -52.19 43.61
CA LEU A 399 -1.03 -52.07 44.53
C LEU A 399 -1.86 -53.36 44.67
N LEU A 400 -1.73 -54.34 43.74
CA LEU A 400 -2.32 -55.66 43.85
C LEU A 400 -1.59 -56.53 44.89
N ASP A 401 -0.32 -56.23 45.19
CA ASP A 401 0.49 -56.99 46.18
C ASP A 401 1.49 -56.00 46.85
N ILE A 402 0.98 -55.17 47.72
CA ILE A 402 1.76 -54.11 48.39
C ILE A 402 2.76 -54.75 49.39
N ASP A 403 2.36 -55.80 50.04
CA ASP A 403 3.20 -56.45 51.04
C ASP A 403 4.48 -56.96 50.41
N LYS A 404 4.38 -57.56 49.22
CA LYS A 404 5.53 -57.97 48.40
C LYS A 404 6.43 -56.81 48.02
N ALA A 405 5.86 -55.65 47.67
CA ALA A 405 6.66 -54.47 47.34
C ALA A 405 7.45 -53.94 48.56
N ILE A 406 6.80 -53.88 49.73
CA ILE A 406 7.47 -53.51 50.97
C ILE A 406 8.54 -54.50 51.34
N GLU A 407 8.30 -55.82 51.17
CA GLU A 407 9.24 -56.86 51.45
C GLU A 407 10.48 -56.74 50.56
N ILE A 408 10.32 -56.55 49.24
CA ILE A 408 11.43 -56.31 48.31
C ILE A 408 12.28 -55.16 48.73
N ILE A 409 11.65 -53.99 49.03
CA ILE A 409 12.38 -52.76 49.46
C ILE A 409 13.15 -53.02 50.77
N ARG A 410 12.55 -53.72 51.74
CA ARG A 410 13.18 -53.99 53.01
C ARG A 410 14.31 -55.03 52.96
N GLN A 411 14.24 -55.97 52.04
CA GLN A 411 15.25 -56.98 51.85
C GLN A 411 16.41 -56.56 50.96
N THR A 412 16.29 -55.46 50.24
CA THR A 412 17.34 -54.92 49.42
C THR A 412 18.41 -54.23 50.29
N GLU A 413 19.67 -54.62 50.12
CA GLU A 413 20.77 -54.12 50.94
C GLU A 413 21.28 -52.75 50.45
N GLU A 414 21.37 -52.57 49.12
CA GLU A 414 21.85 -51.33 48.51
C GLU A 414 20.69 -50.50 47.89
N GLU A 415 20.68 -49.18 48.11
CA GLU A 415 19.66 -48.27 47.59
C GLU A 415 19.56 -48.34 46.06
N ALA A 416 20.70 -48.52 45.34
CA ALA A 416 20.75 -48.59 43.88
C ALA A 416 20.07 -49.86 43.33
N GLU A 417 19.90 -50.91 44.13
CA GLU A 417 19.28 -52.17 43.73
C GLU A 417 17.75 -52.20 43.94
N VAL A 418 17.17 -51.21 44.64
CA VAL A 418 15.73 -51.17 44.92
C VAL A 418 14.91 -51.12 43.64
N VAL A 419 15.29 -50.26 42.67
CA VAL A 419 14.61 -50.15 41.39
C VAL A 419 14.72 -51.41 40.55
N PRO A 420 15.90 -51.99 40.31
CA PRO A 420 16.03 -53.29 39.63
C PRO A 420 15.24 -54.44 40.27
N ASN A 421 15.22 -54.52 41.58
CA ASN A 421 14.51 -55.57 42.31
C ASN A 421 12.99 -55.42 42.19
N LEU A 422 12.46 -54.18 42.19
CA LEU A 422 11.04 -53.93 41.91
C LEU A 422 10.67 -54.25 40.45
N MET A 423 11.55 -53.95 39.51
CA MET A 423 11.35 -54.31 38.10
C MET A 423 11.19 -55.81 37.92
N ILE A 424 12.08 -56.60 38.51
CA ILE A 424 12.04 -58.05 38.41
C ILE A 424 10.83 -58.61 39.16
N GLY A 425 10.56 -58.11 40.37
CA GLY A 425 9.50 -58.61 41.23
C GLY A 425 8.10 -58.43 40.69
N PHE A 426 7.86 -57.35 39.92
CA PHE A 426 6.53 -56.98 39.40
C PHE A 426 6.43 -56.98 37.87
N GLY A 427 7.54 -57.20 37.16
CA GLY A 427 7.55 -57.13 35.69
C GLY A 427 7.19 -55.74 35.16
N ILE A 428 7.71 -54.69 35.79
CA ILE A 428 7.55 -53.29 35.43
C ILE A 428 8.87 -52.73 34.89
N ASP A 429 8.80 -51.63 34.17
CA ASP A 429 10.02 -50.98 33.66
C ASP A 429 10.64 -50.04 34.70
N GLN A 430 11.80 -49.49 34.36
CA GLN A 430 12.59 -48.65 35.27
C GLN A 430 11.81 -47.38 35.69
N VAL A 431 11.15 -46.71 34.73
CA VAL A 431 10.41 -45.46 35.00
C VAL A 431 9.23 -45.68 35.95
N GLN A 432 8.54 -46.81 35.77
CA GLN A 432 7.46 -47.25 36.66
C GLN A 432 7.98 -47.62 38.04
N ALA A 433 9.11 -48.31 38.12
CA ALA A 433 9.73 -48.71 39.39
C ALA A 433 10.25 -47.52 40.18
N GLU A 434 10.92 -46.55 39.53
CA GLU A 434 11.34 -45.32 40.16
C GLU A 434 10.15 -44.53 40.72
N TYR A 435 9.07 -44.33 39.90
CA TYR A 435 7.86 -43.67 40.37
C TYR A 435 7.24 -44.30 41.60
N VAL A 436 7.27 -45.64 41.67
CA VAL A 436 6.70 -46.35 42.79
C VAL A 436 7.62 -46.28 44.02
N ALA A 437 8.94 -46.38 43.87
CA ALA A 437 9.90 -46.25 44.95
C ALA A 437 9.81 -44.90 45.68
N GLU A 438 9.43 -43.84 44.96
CA GLU A 438 9.23 -42.46 45.49
C GLU A 438 7.87 -42.25 46.18
N ILE A 439 6.96 -43.22 46.19
CA ILE A 439 5.64 -43.09 46.78
C ILE A 439 5.75 -42.92 48.29
N LYS A 440 5.16 -41.87 48.82
CA LYS A 440 5.09 -41.64 50.25
C LYS A 440 4.22 -42.67 50.92
N LEU A 441 4.67 -43.32 52.00
CA LEU A 441 3.96 -44.33 52.73
C LEU A 441 2.49 -43.99 53.08
N ARG A 442 2.22 -42.73 53.40
CA ARG A 442 0.84 -42.24 53.62
C ARG A 442 -0.10 -42.38 52.44
N ASN A 443 0.42 -42.55 51.23
CA ASN A 443 -0.33 -42.67 50.01
C ASN A 443 -0.65 -44.14 49.65
N ILE A 444 -0.24 -45.09 50.51
CA ILE A 444 -0.51 -46.54 50.35
C ILE A 444 -1.79 -46.92 51.11
N ASN A 445 -2.82 -46.09 51.06
CA ASN A 445 -4.10 -46.40 51.68
C ASN A 445 -5.19 -46.75 50.64
N LYS A 446 -6.23 -47.45 51.10
CA LYS A 446 -7.31 -47.92 50.26
C LYS A 446 -8.00 -46.80 49.45
N GLU A 447 -8.18 -45.64 50.03
CA GLU A 447 -8.79 -44.48 49.36
C GLU A 447 -7.93 -43.98 48.23
N TYR A 448 -6.63 -43.82 48.43
CA TYR A 448 -5.66 -43.40 47.41
C TYR A 448 -5.65 -44.39 46.24
N ILE A 449 -5.64 -45.72 46.54
CA ILE A 449 -5.66 -46.76 45.53
C ILE A 449 -6.93 -46.67 44.67
N LEU A 450 -8.11 -46.59 45.28
CA LEU A 450 -9.38 -46.46 44.56
C LEU A 450 -9.40 -45.21 43.67
N LYS A 451 -8.91 -44.10 44.18
CA LYS A 451 -8.82 -42.83 43.41
C LYS A 451 -7.90 -42.99 42.20
N ARG A 452 -6.75 -43.67 42.32
CA ARG A 452 -5.82 -43.91 41.22
C ARG A 452 -6.40 -44.87 40.16
N VAL A 453 -7.12 -45.89 40.57
CA VAL A 453 -7.82 -46.81 39.63
C VAL A 453 -8.90 -46.05 38.85
N GLN A 454 -9.68 -45.21 39.49
CA GLN A 454 -10.66 -44.34 38.80
C GLN A 454 -9.97 -43.37 37.84
N GLU A 455 -8.87 -42.77 38.24
CA GLU A 455 -8.08 -41.87 37.40
C GLU A 455 -7.52 -42.57 36.18
N THR A 456 -7.10 -43.84 36.30
CA THR A 456 -6.62 -44.66 35.19
C THR A 456 -7.72 -44.85 34.15
N ALA A 457 -8.93 -45.20 34.56
CA ALA A 457 -10.06 -45.44 33.64
C ALA A 457 -10.45 -44.14 32.93
N SER A 458 -10.42 -42.99 33.64
CA SER A 458 -10.69 -41.65 33.05
C SER A 458 -9.61 -41.30 32.00
N LEU A 459 -8.32 -41.56 32.33
CA LEU A 459 -7.23 -41.28 31.41
C LEU A 459 -7.28 -42.14 30.13
N GLU A 460 -7.65 -43.41 30.26
CA GLU A 460 -7.82 -44.31 29.10
C GLU A 460 -8.87 -43.75 28.13
N GLY A 461 -10.04 -43.30 28.62
CA GLY A 461 -11.07 -42.67 27.82
C GLY A 461 -10.62 -41.34 27.19
N GLU A 462 -9.87 -40.51 27.95
CA GLU A 462 -9.35 -39.24 27.44
C GLU A 462 -8.27 -39.47 26.36
N ILE A 463 -7.45 -40.49 26.49
CA ILE A 463 -6.41 -40.88 25.50
C ILE A 463 -7.10 -41.33 24.20
N GLU A 464 -8.14 -42.19 24.30
CA GLU A 464 -8.89 -42.66 23.13
C GLU A 464 -9.55 -41.46 22.39
N ASP A 465 -10.13 -40.54 23.14
CA ASP A 465 -10.72 -39.32 22.55
C ASP A 465 -9.69 -38.41 21.84
N LEU A 466 -8.50 -38.25 22.41
CA LEU A 466 -7.40 -37.49 21.80
C LEU A 466 -6.84 -38.21 20.57
N GLU A 467 -6.67 -39.55 20.60
CA GLU A 467 -6.26 -40.29 19.44
C GLU A 467 -7.28 -40.21 18.29
N ASP A 468 -8.57 -40.35 18.64
CA ASP A 468 -9.64 -40.15 17.66
C ASP A 468 -9.63 -38.74 17.07
N THR A 469 -9.33 -37.72 17.89
CA THR A 469 -9.17 -36.35 17.44
C THR A 469 -8.05 -36.19 16.43
N LEU A 470 -6.89 -36.81 16.66
CA LEU A 470 -5.75 -36.77 15.72
C LEU A 470 -6.05 -37.50 14.40
N LYS A 471 -6.83 -38.60 14.45
CA LYS A 471 -7.21 -39.37 13.27
C LYS A 471 -8.24 -38.68 12.38
N LYS A 472 -9.09 -37.76 12.95
CA LYS A 472 -10.20 -37.18 12.26
C LYS A 472 -10.02 -35.65 12.06
N PRO A 473 -9.63 -35.16 10.88
CA PRO A 473 -9.46 -33.71 10.62
C PRO A 473 -10.71 -32.88 10.95
N ALA A 474 -11.89 -33.46 10.82
CA ALA A 474 -13.16 -32.79 11.17
C ALA A 474 -13.24 -32.40 12.66
N ARG A 475 -12.63 -33.19 13.56
CA ARG A 475 -12.59 -32.86 15.00
C ARG A 475 -11.67 -31.69 15.28
N ILE A 476 -10.53 -31.63 14.62
CA ILE A 476 -9.59 -30.49 14.71
C ILE A 476 -10.30 -29.20 14.21
N ARG A 477 -11.00 -29.27 13.08
CA ARG A 477 -11.80 -28.14 12.58
C ARG A 477 -12.83 -27.69 13.59
N LYS A 478 -13.53 -28.62 14.24
CA LYS A 478 -14.52 -28.30 15.29
C LYS A 478 -13.88 -27.60 16.49
N ILE A 479 -12.67 -27.99 16.88
CA ILE A 479 -11.91 -27.31 17.94
C ILE A 479 -11.61 -25.87 17.53
N ILE A 480 -11.10 -25.65 16.32
CA ILE A 480 -10.81 -24.29 15.82
C ILE A 480 -12.07 -23.44 15.77
N VAL A 481 -13.20 -23.98 15.30
CA VAL A 481 -14.47 -23.25 15.30
C VAL A 481 -14.87 -22.85 16.72
N SER A 482 -14.81 -23.77 17.68
CA SER A 482 -15.15 -23.47 19.08
C SER A 482 -14.23 -22.39 19.68
N GLU A 483 -12.93 -22.44 19.36
CA GLU A 483 -11.98 -21.42 19.81
C GLU A 483 -12.29 -20.03 19.21
N LEU A 484 -12.63 -19.95 17.92
CA LEU A 484 -13.02 -18.71 17.26
C LEU A 484 -14.34 -18.15 17.84
N GLU A 485 -15.31 -19.00 18.12
CA GLU A 485 -16.57 -18.62 18.78
C GLU A 485 -16.31 -18.06 20.19
N ASP A 486 -15.41 -18.68 20.95
CA ASP A 486 -15.00 -18.20 22.29
C ASP A 486 -14.28 -16.84 22.22
N VAL A 487 -13.34 -16.68 21.28
CA VAL A 487 -12.62 -15.41 21.04
C VAL A 487 -13.63 -14.32 20.67
N ARG A 488 -14.51 -14.60 19.72
CA ARG A 488 -15.57 -13.68 19.31
C ARG A 488 -16.42 -13.25 20.50
N LYS A 489 -16.90 -14.20 21.29
CA LYS A 489 -17.75 -13.92 22.47
C LYS A 489 -17.05 -13.06 23.51
N LYS A 490 -15.75 -13.25 23.73
CA LYS A 490 -14.99 -12.55 24.77
C LYS A 490 -14.51 -11.16 24.35
N TYR A 491 -14.13 -11.00 23.08
CA TYR A 491 -13.34 -9.85 22.64
C TYR A 491 -13.96 -9.07 21.47
N ALA A 492 -14.99 -9.57 20.79
CA ALA A 492 -15.61 -8.82 19.71
C ALA A 492 -16.22 -7.51 20.21
N GLN A 493 -15.98 -6.46 19.44
CA GLN A 493 -16.50 -5.11 19.67
C GLN A 493 -17.32 -4.66 18.46
N PRO A 494 -18.29 -3.77 18.64
CA PRO A 494 -18.96 -3.11 17.52
C PRO A 494 -17.94 -2.42 16.62
N ARG A 495 -18.23 -2.33 15.33
CA ARG A 495 -17.39 -1.54 14.39
C ARG A 495 -17.26 -0.11 14.90
N LYS A 496 -16.04 0.41 14.77
CA LYS A 496 -15.72 1.80 15.06
C LYS A 496 -15.86 2.67 13.82
N THR A 497 -15.42 2.17 12.66
CA THR A 497 -15.52 2.86 11.39
C THR A 497 -16.86 2.59 10.72
N GLU A 498 -17.59 3.63 10.39
CA GLU A 498 -18.87 3.57 9.70
C GLU A 498 -18.68 3.31 8.20
N ILE A 499 -19.59 2.57 7.58
CA ILE A 499 -19.56 2.30 6.14
C ILE A 499 -20.63 3.14 5.47
N ILE A 500 -20.22 3.96 4.49
CA ILE A 500 -21.11 4.73 3.63
C ILE A 500 -20.85 4.29 2.19
N TYR A 501 -21.88 4.01 1.44
CA TYR A 501 -21.70 3.68 0.02
C TYR A 501 -21.49 4.93 -0.82
N SER A 502 -20.58 4.88 -1.77
CA SER A 502 -20.19 6.04 -2.59
C SER A 502 -21.36 6.67 -3.37
N HIS A 503 -22.40 5.88 -3.71
CA HIS A 503 -23.62 6.37 -4.37
C HIS A 503 -24.59 7.11 -3.44
N GLU A 504 -24.40 7.03 -2.12
CA GLU A 504 -25.19 7.75 -1.12
C GLU A 504 -24.64 9.16 -0.86
N VAL A 505 -23.43 9.45 -1.38
CA VAL A 505 -22.79 10.75 -1.20
C VAL A 505 -23.07 11.62 -2.43
N GLU A 506 -23.99 12.56 -2.30
CA GLU A 506 -24.21 13.60 -3.31
C GLU A 506 -22.99 14.54 -3.29
N TYR A 507 -22.21 14.52 -4.36
CA TYR A 507 -21.23 15.56 -4.64
C TYR A 507 -21.92 16.66 -5.44
N GLU A 508 -22.28 17.79 -4.81
CA GLU A 508 -22.50 19.00 -5.58
C GLU A 508 -21.13 19.38 -6.20
N GLU A 509 -20.98 19.22 -7.51
CA GLU A 509 -19.89 19.81 -8.27
C GLU A 509 -20.07 21.33 -8.23
N GLU A 510 -19.56 21.98 -7.19
CA GLU A 510 -19.28 23.41 -7.35
C GLU A 510 -18.22 23.54 -8.45
N PRO A 511 -18.49 24.31 -9.52
CA PRO A 511 -17.45 24.63 -10.47
C PRO A 511 -16.29 25.24 -9.67
N GLU A 512 -15.09 24.69 -9.83
CA GLU A 512 -13.88 25.26 -9.22
C GLU A 512 -13.89 26.76 -9.54
N ASP A 513 -13.94 27.62 -8.53
CA ASP A 513 -13.77 29.05 -8.68
C ASP A 513 -12.29 29.33 -9.03
N ILE A 514 -11.93 28.92 -10.25
CA ILE A 514 -10.61 29.18 -10.82
C ILE A 514 -10.58 30.63 -11.16
N PRO A 515 -9.76 31.47 -10.51
CA PRO A 515 -9.69 32.88 -10.83
C PRO A 515 -9.32 33.02 -12.30
N ASP A 516 -10.24 33.62 -13.08
CA ASP A 516 -10.05 33.81 -14.51
C ASP A 516 -9.45 35.21 -14.76
N TYR A 517 -8.28 35.22 -15.36
CA TYR A 517 -7.55 36.41 -15.73
C TYR A 517 -6.83 36.22 -17.06
N PRO A 518 -6.58 37.27 -17.84
CA PRO A 518 -5.91 37.13 -19.12
C PRO A 518 -4.47 36.69 -18.96
N VAL A 519 -4.03 35.77 -19.84
CA VAL A 519 -2.67 35.25 -19.92
C VAL A 519 -2.23 35.11 -21.38
N THR A 520 -0.92 35.16 -21.61
CA THR A 520 -0.32 34.77 -22.88
C THR A 520 0.40 33.46 -22.72
N LEU A 521 0.10 32.50 -23.57
CA LEU A 521 0.67 31.17 -23.59
C LEU A 521 1.77 31.06 -24.65
N PHE A 522 2.89 30.44 -24.28
CA PHE A 522 4.03 30.23 -25.19
C PHE A 522 4.35 28.73 -25.19
N LEU A 523 4.45 28.15 -26.36
CA LEU A 523 4.92 26.76 -26.57
C LEU A 523 6.16 26.82 -27.44
N SER A 524 7.25 26.17 -27.02
CA SER A 524 8.46 25.99 -27.81
C SER A 524 8.43 24.70 -28.62
N ARG A 525 9.32 24.56 -29.63
CA ARG A 525 9.42 23.36 -30.45
C ARG A 525 9.87 22.13 -29.66
N GLU A 526 10.68 22.30 -28.64
CA GLU A 526 11.11 21.19 -27.77
C GLU A 526 10.11 20.86 -26.65
N GLY A 527 8.93 21.51 -26.61
CA GLY A 527 7.86 21.20 -25.67
C GLY A 527 7.97 21.89 -24.31
N TYR A 528 8.62 23.04 -24.24
CA TYR A 528 8.54 23.92 -23.07
C TYR A 528 7.34 24.84 -23.17
N PHE A 529 6.60 24.94 -22.08
CA PHE A 529 5.38 25.73 -22.01
C PHE A 529 5.46 26.81 -20.93
N LYS A 530 5.00 28.02 -21.26
CA LYS A 530 4.93 29.15 -20.32
C LYS A 530 3.55 29.77 -20.34
N LYS A 531 3.03 30.10 -19.18
CA LYS A 531 1.87 30.93 -18.98
C LYS A 531 2.32 32.25 -18.34
N ILE A 532 2.13 33.37 -18.99
CA ILE A 532 2.64 34.66 -18.56
C ILE A 532 1.48 35.68 -18.49
N THR A 533 1.36 36.37 -17.36
CA THR A 533 0.36 37.44 -17.19
C THR A 533 0.74 38.68 -18.00
N PRO A 534 -0.21 39.52 -18.46
CA PRO A 534 0.08 40.72 -19.22
C PRO A 534 1.02 41.69 -18.49
N LEU A 535 0.92 41.77 -17.16
CA LEU A 535 1.81 42.62 -16.35
C LEU A 535 3.27 42.08 -16.42
N SER A 536 3.43 40.75 -16.20
CA SER A 536 4.76 40.12 -16.27
C SER A 536 5.35 40.20 -17.68
N LEU A 537 4.52 40.12 -18.71
CA LEU A 537 4.94 40.22 -20.11
C LEU A 537 5.43 41.67 -20.47
N ARG A 538 4.77 42.69 -19.94
CA ARG A 538 5.19 44.08 -20.16
C ARG A 538 6.48 44.44 -19.44
N MET A 539 6.69 43.85 -18.26
CA MET A 539 7.90 44.09 -17.45
C MET A 539 9.08 43.16 -17.82
N GLY A 540 8.83 42.13 -18.62
CA GLY A 540 9.84 41.14 -19.07
C GLY A 540 10.54 41.60 -20.36
N GLY A 541 11.79 41.23 -20.52
CA GLY A 541 12.53 41.34 -21.78
C GLY A 541 12.16 40.21 -22.76
N ASP A 542 13.10 39.83 -23.61
CA ASP A 542 12.93 38.73 -24.57
C ASP A 542 12.65 37.38 -23.90
N GLN A 543 11.89 36.53 -24.60
CA GLN A 543 11.55 35.21 -24.13
C GLN A 543 12.78 34.33 -24.14
N LYS A 544 13.14 33.74 -22.99
CA LYS A 544 14.22 32.77 -22.90
C LYS A 544 13.74 31.39 -23.36
N PHE A 545 14.49 30.80 -24.30
CA PHE A 545 14.34 29.42 -24.73
C PHE A 545 15.60 28.61 -24.35
N LYS A 546 15.52 27.31 -24.43
CA LYS A 546 16.67 26.42 -24.32
C LYS A 546 17.59 26.64 -25.53
N GLU A 547 18.89 26.40 -25.40
CA GLU A 547 19.84 26.51 -26.50
C GLU A 547 19.42 25.57 -27.65
N GLY A 548 19.24 26.15 -28.85
CA GLY A 548 18.76 25.41 -30.04
C GLY A 548 17.23 25.29 -30.15
N ASP A 549 16.46 25.75 -29.17
CA ASP A 549 14.99 25.73 -29.19
C ASP A 549 14.41 27.09 -29.62
N GLU A 550 13.25 27.11 -30.23
CA GLU A 550 12.59 28.30 -30.74
C GLU A 550 11.10 28.34 -30.38
N LEU A 551 10.51 29.52 -30.47
CA LEU A 551 9.09 29.70 -30.29
C LEU A 551 8.31 28.97 -31.39
N PHE A 552 7.44 28.05 -30.99
CA PHE A 552 6.54 27.37 -31.91
C PHE A 552 5.19 28.04 -31.99
N ARG A 553 4.56 28.37 -30.82
CA ARG A 553 3.23 28.97 -30.77
C ARG A 553 3.10 29.99 -29.64
N ARG A 554 2.47 31.11 -29.95
CA ARG A 554 2.03 32.15 -28.97
C ARG A 554 0.53 32.37 -29.13
N VAL A 555 -0.21 32.26 -28.03
CA VAL A 555 -1.68 32.45 -28.02
C VAL A 555 -2.09 33.27 -26.78
N GLU A 556 -3.02 34.20 -26.98
CA GLU A 556 -3.70 34.89 -25.90
C GLU A 556 -4.87 34.07 -25.40
N ALA A 557 -5.02 33.90 -24.09
CA ALA A 557 -6.01 33.08 -23.46
C ALA A 557 -6.37 33.62 -22.08
N THR A 558 -7.23 32.91 -21.36
CA THR A 558 -7.48 33.20 -19.95
C THR A 558 -6.98 32.00 -19.09
N ASN A 559 -6.81 32.25 -17.79
CA ASN A 559 -6.32 31.23 -16.87
C ASN A 559 -7.22 29.97 -16.80
N ASN A 560 -8.52 30.12 -17.09
CA ASN A 560 -9.47 28.98 -17.09
C ASN A 560 -9.59 28.28 -18.46
N THR A 561 -8.83 28.71 -19.46
CA THR A 561 -8.89 28.13 -20.81
C THR A 561 -8.44 26.68 -20.80
N GLU A 562 -9.22 25.81 -21.43
CA GLU A 562 -8.85 24.41 -21.67
C GLU A 562 -7.83 24.32 -22.81
N LEU A 563 -6.83 23.45 -22.65
CA LEU A 563 -5.73 23.23 -23.59
C LEU A 563 -5.69 21.76 -23.97
N MET A 564 -5.45 21.50 -25.26
CA MET A 564 -5.22 20.15 -25.80
C MET A 564 -3.82 20.10 -26.43
N PHE A 565 -2.94 19.29 -25.86
CA PHE A 565 -1.60 19.04 -26.42
C PHE A 565 -1.61 17.73 -27.21
N PHE A 566 -1.42 17.82 -28.53
CA PHE A 566 -1.31 16.67 -29.41
C PHE A 566 0.15 16.20 -29.48
N THR A 567 0.35 14.86 -29.53
CA THR A 567 1.69 14.26 -29.52
C THR A 567 1.92 13.37 -30.73
N ASP A 568 3.19 13.06 -31.00
CA ASP A 568 3.62 12.19 -32.10
C ASP A 568 3.22 10.70 -31.90
N ARG A 569 2.72 10.35 -30.71
CA ARG A 569 2.20 9.03 -30.36
C ARG A 569 0.68 8.89 -30.53
N GLN A 570 0.04 9.72 -31.37
CA GLN A 570 -1.41 9.77 -31.59
C GLN A 570 -2.21 9.92 -30.29
N GLN A 571 -1.68 10.70 -29.36
CA GLN A 571 -2.34 10.99 -28.10
C GLN A 571 -2.66 12.48 -28.00
N VAL A 572 -3.64 12.80 -27.17
CA VAL A 572 -3.92 14.19 -26.78
C VAL A 572 -4.09 14.29 -25.29
N TYR A 573 -3.41 15.25 -24.68
CA TYR A 573 -3.50 15.57 -23.26
C TYR A 573 -4.36 16.81 -23.08
N LYS A 574 -5.39 16.67 -22.24
CA LYS A 574 -6.34 17.75 -21.92
C LYS A 574 -6.05 18.29 -20.54
N VAL A 575 -5.80 19.58 -20.44
CA VAL A 575 -5.49 20.29 -19.18
C VAL A 575 -6.03 21.71 -19.26
N ARG A 576 -6.07 22.40 -18.12
CA ARG A 576 -6.40 23.83 -18.10
C ARG A 576 -5.14 24.67 -17.96
N ALA A 577 -5.16 25.89 -18.46
CA ALA A 577 -4.08 26.84 -18.24
C ALA A 577 -3.79 27.06 -16.74
N ALA A 578 -4.81 26.96 -15.89
CA ALA A 578 -4.71 27.02 -14.44
C ALA A 578 -3.84 25.90 -13.81
N ASP A 579 -3.67 24.77 -14.48
CA ASP A 579 -2.81 23.66 -14.01
C ASP A 579 -1.30 24.01 -14.07
N PHE A 580 -0.96 25.12 -14.74
CA PHE A 580 0.40 25.65 -14.87
C PHE A 580 0.57 26.89 -14.01
N ALA A 581 1.70 27.01 -13.36
CA ALA A 581 2.05 28.22 -12.61
C ALA A 581 2.36 29.40 -13.54
N ASP A 582 2.05 30.64 -13.07
CA ASP A 582 2.46 31.83 -13.80
C ASP A 582 3.99 31.91 -13.88
N SER A 583 4.51 32.14 -15.08
CA SER A 583 5.92 32.18 -15.38
C SER A 583 6.42 33.60 -15.74
N LYS A 584 7.72 33.76 -15.87
CA LYS A 584 8.38 34.99 -16.33
C LYS A 584 9.07 34.74 -17.67
N ALA A 585 9.25 35.80 -18.47
CA ALA A 585 9.95 35.73 -19.75
C ALA A 585 11.36 35.11 -19.64
N SER A 586 12.06 35.38 -18.53
CA SER A 586 13.43 34.90 -18.25
C SER A 586 13.57 33.44 -17.86
N LEU A 587 12.43 32.72 -17.61
CA LEU A 587 12.43 31.32 -17.26
C LEU A 587 12.20 30.44 -18.50
N LEU A 588 12.59 29.16 -18.45
CA LEU A 588 12.32 28.21 -19.53
C LEU A 588 10.84 27.76 -19.56
N GLY A 589 10.16 27.78 -18.43
CA GLY A 589 8.79 27.25 -18.27
C GLY A 589 8.75 25.79 -17.89
N ASP A 590 7.54 25.21 -17.94
CA ASP A 590 7.30 23.80 -17.65
C ASP A 590 7.64 22.93 -18.86
N TYR A 591 8.40 21.85 -18.66
CA TYR A 591 8.63 20.86 -19.70
C TYR A 591 7.45 19.91 -19.75
N LEU A 592 6.65 19.95 -20.83
CA LEU A 592 5.38 19.28 -20.95
C LEU A 592 5.44 17.74 -20.79
N PRO A 593 6.43 17.04 -21.36
CA PRO A 593 6.53 15.59 -21.16
C PRO A 593 6.60 15.18 -19.68
N THR A 594 7.39 15.88 -18.88
CA THR A 594 7.47 15.63 -17.44
C THR A 594 6.21 16.10 -16.70
N LYS A 595 5.70 17.28 -17.04
CA LYS A 595 4.56 17.88 -16.35
C LYS A 595 3.26 17.11 -16.54
N LEU A 596 3.06 16.54 -17.74
CA LEU A 596 1.84 15.83 -18.11
C LEU A 596 1.98 14.30 -17.96
N GLY A 597 3.16 13.81 -17.55
CA GLY A 597 3.42 12.37 -17.40
C GLY A 597 3.31 11.63 -18.73
N MET A 598 3.91 12.18 -19.79
CA MET A 598 3.92 11.57 -21.12
C MET A 598 4.78 10.30 -21.14
N ASP A 599 4.56 9.46 -22.14
CA ASP A 599 5.34 8.24 -22.33
C ASP A 599 6.80 8.60 -22.73
N GLU A 600 7.73 7.66 -22.55
CA GLU A 600 9.16 7.88 -22.87
C GLU A 600 9.32 8.23 -24.37
N ASP A 601 10.10 9.25 -24.66
CA ASP A 601 10.35 9.80 -26.01
C ASP A 601 9.10 10.35 -26.74
N GLU A 602 7.99 10.60 -26.05
CA GLU A 602 6.80 11.24 -26.62
C GLU A 602 7.00 12.76 -26.71
N LYS A 603 6.70 13.34 -27.88
CA LYS A 603 6.89 14.75 -28.15
C LYS A 603 5.57 15.46 -28.47
N VAL A 604 5.43 16.69 -27.97
CA VAL A 604 4.30 17.55 -28.32
C VAL A 604 4.47 18.07 -29.73
N ILE A 605 3.44 17.88 -30.56
CA ILE A 605 3.40 18.36 -31.95
C ILE A 605 2.74 19.75 -32.01
N ASP A 606 1.61 19.92 -31.30
CA ASP A 606 0.86 21.16 -31.32
C ASP A 606 -0.02 21.34 -30.09
N MET A 607 -0.43 22.58 -29.85
CA MET A 607 -1.38 23.00 -28.82
C MET A 607 -2.63 23.60 -29.45
N VAL A 608 -3.79 23.05 -29.12
CA VAL A 608 -5.10 23.54 -29.60
C VAL A 608 -5.92 24.03 -28.40
N LEU A 609 -6.55 25.17 -28.55
CA LEU A 609 -7.53 25.70 -27.61
C LEU A 609 -8.92 25.32 -28.15
N PRO A 610 -9.63 24.37 -27.49
CA PRO A 610 -10.89 23.84 -28.04
C PRO A 610 -12.06 24.86 -27.93
N GLY A 611 -12.00 25.82 -27.01
CA GLY A 611 -13.08 26.76 -26.78
C GLY A 611 -14.41 26.05 -26.45
N ASP A 612 -15.43 26.29 -27.24
CA ASP A 612 -16.75 25.65 -27.18
C ASP A 612 -16.81 24.31 -27.95
N TYR A 613 -15.66 23.79 -28.41
CA TYR A 613 -15.55 22.61 -29.27
C TYR A 613 -16.21 22.72 -30.63
N SER A 614 -16.45 23.95 -31.11
CA SER A 614 -16.89 24.22 -32.47
C SER A 614 -15.74 24.13 -33.48
N GLY A 615 -16.08 23.90 -34.77
CA GLY A 615 -15.08 23.80 -35.83
C GLY A 615 -14.53 22.40 -36.04
N HIS A 616 -13.38 22.33 -36.72
CA HIS A 616 -12.77 21.06 -37.13
C HIS A 616 -11.27 21.09 -36.95
N LEU A 617 -10.67 19.92 -36.73
CA LEU A 617 -9.22 19.68 -36.83
C LEU A 617 -8.91 19.04 -38.19
N LEU A 618 -7.89 19.57 -38.87
CA LEU A 618 -7.35 19.02 -40.10
C LEU A 618 -6.01 18.35 -39.82
N PHE A 619 -5.93 17.04 -40.05
CA PHE A 619 -4.71 16.26 -39.92
C PHE A 619 -4.19 15.95 -41.33
N PHE A 620 -3.09 16.56 -41.72
CA PHE A 620 -2.42 16.32 -42.97
C PHE A 620 -1.27 15.32 -42.78
N PHE A 621 -1.25 14.28 -43.59
CA PHE A 621 -0.28 13.19 -43.51
C PHE A 621 0.70 13.23 -44.62
N GLU A 622 1.93 12.72 -44.43
CA GLU A 622 2.97 12.63 -45.43
C GLU A 622 2.54 11.93 -46.75
N ASN A 623 1.59 11.00 -46.64
CA ASN A 623 1.04 10.30 -47.81
C ASN A 623 0.04 11.13 -48.65
N GLY A 624 -0.08 12.42 -48.37
CA GLY A 624 -0.95 13.34 -49.11
C GLY A 624 -2.45 13.19 -48.78
N LYS A 625 -2.81 12.49 -47.70
CA LYS A 625 -4.18 12.43 -47.21
C LYS A 625 -4.45 13.49 -46.17
N CYS A 626 -5.71 13.86 -46.00
CA CYS A 626 -6.18 14.76 -44.97
C CYS A 626 -7.43 14.20 -44.29
N ALA A 627 -7.45 14.22 -42.96
CA ALA A 627 -8.63 13.95 -42.17
C ALA A 627 -9.19 15.26 -41.60
N ARG A 628 -10.43 15.62 -41.96
CA ARG A 628 -11.20 16.69 -41.33
C ARG A 628 -12.07 16.08 -40.24
N VAL A 629 -11.75 16.32 -38.95
CA VAL A 629 -12.43 15.74 -37.80
C VAL A 629 -13.11 16.87 -37.01
N ALA A 630 -14.39 16.67 -36.64
CA ALA A 630 -15.10 17.65 -35.82
C ALA A 630 -14.42 17.77 -34.47
N LEU A 631 -14.20 19.00 -33.99
CA LEU A 631 -13.55 19.26 -32.70
C LEU A 631 -14.37 18.66 -31.52
N SER A 632 -15.70 18.62 -31.66
CA SER A 632 -16.61 17.97 -30.72
C SER A 632 -16.31 16.46 -30.48
N ALA A 633 -15.61 15.79 -31.40
CA ALA A 633 -15.18 14.40 -31.19
C ALA A 633 -14.13 14.24 -30.06
N TYR A 634 -13.53 15.33 -29.63
CA TYR A 634 -12.57 15.38 -28.51
C TYR A 634 -13.22 15.87 -27.20
N ALA A 635 -14.48 16.29 -27.21
CA ALA A 635 -15.24 16.58 -26.00
C ALA A 635 -15.48 15.28 -25.22
N THR A 636 -15.24 15.28 -23.92
CA THR A 636 -15.44 14.13 -23.04
C THR A 636 -16.36 14.51 -21.90
N THR A 637 -17.30 13.65 -21.54
CA THR A 637 -18.19 13.81 -20.39
C THR A 637 -17.50 13.56 -19.05
N SER A 638 -16.30 12.99 -19.04
CA SER A 638 -15.47 12.75 -17.86
C SER A 638 -14.15 13.52 -17.99
N ASN A 639 -13.58 13.94 -16.86
CA ASN A 639 -12.27 14.63 -16.78
C ASN A 639 -11.10 13.71 -17.19
N ARG A 640 -11.17 13.10 -18.35
CA ARG A 640 -10.07 12.29 -18.87
C ARG A 640 -8.95 13.19 -19.36
N ARG A 641 -7.84 13.18 -18.66
CA ARG A 641 -6.63 13.97 -18.99
C ARG A 641 -5.90 13.45 -20.25
N LYS A 642 -5.99 12.17 -20.58
CA LYS A 642 -5.30 11.52 -21.73
C LYS A 642 -6.29 10.78 -22.61
N LEU A 643 -6.28 11.07 -23.93
CA LEU A 643 -7.05 10.36 -24.95
C LEU A 643 -6.09 9.72 -25.94
N THR A 644 -6.22 8.43 -26.17
CA THR A 644 -5.47 7.66 -27.15
C THR A 644 -6.22 7.61 -28.50
N GLY A 645 -5.50 7.38 -29.60
CA GLY A 645 -6.08 7.34 -30.93
C GLY A 645 -6.67 8.70 -31.35
N ALA A 646 -5.95 9.79 -31.06
CA ALA A 646 -6.35 11.15 -31.38
C ALA A 646 -6.36 11.42 -32.89
N TYR A 647 -5.55 10.73 -33.68
CA TYR A 647 -5.51 10.75 -35.13
C TYR A 647 -4.96 9.41 -35.65
N SER A 648 -4.87 9.23 -37.00
CA SER A 648 -4.43 7.98 -37.62
C SER A 648 -2.92 7.75 -37.47
N ASP A 649 -2.53 6.53 -37.17
CA ASP A 649 -1.15 6.03 -37.07
C ASP A 649 -0.53 5.51 -38.38
N LYS A 650 -1.30 5.49 -39.47
CA LYS A 650 -0.90 4.81 -40.73
C LYS A 650 0.06 5.59 -41.59
N SER A 651 0.32 6.85 -41.31
CA SER A 651 1.31 7.70 -41.97
C SER A 651 1.72 8.82 -41.03
N PRO A 652 2.97 9.25 -41.06
CA PRO A 652 3.41 10.37 -40.23
C PRO A 652 2.56 11.64 -40.48
N LEU A 653 2.35 12.43 -39.41
CA LEU A 653 1.62 13.68 -39.48
C LEU A 653 2.56 14.80 -39.93
N THR A 654 2.15 15.51 -41.02
CA THR A 654 2.88 16.67 -41.53
C THR A 654 2.42 17.96 -40.86
N ALA A 655 1.10 18.15 -40.70
CA ALA A 655 0.53 19.35 -40.11
C ALA A 655 -0.80 19.05 -39.42
N LEU A 656 -1.03 19.77 -38.29
CA LEU A 656 -2.30 19.87 -37.57
C LEU A 656 -2.79 21.32 -37.65
N LEU A 657 -4.00 21.55 -38.11
CA LEU A 657 -4.59 22.87 -38.20
C LEU A 657 -6.00 22.87 -37.56
N HIS A 658 -6.26 23.90 -36.74
CA HIS A 658 -7.60 24.17 -36.25
C HIS A 658 -8.35 25.05 -37.26
N LEU A 659 -9.51 24.59 -37.71
CA LEU A 659 -10.34 25.24 -38.74
C LEU A 659 -11.67 25.71 -38.13
N THR A 660 -11.87 26.99 -38.02
CA THR A 660 -13.14 27.59 -37.61
C THR A 660 -13.99 27.97 -38.80
N GLU A 661 -13.36 28.45 -39.89
CA GLU A 661 -14.00 28.84 -41.15
C GLU A 661 -13.22 28.23 -42.32
N ASP A 662 -13.94 27.90 -43.41
CA ASP A 662 -13.32 27.37 -44.61
C ASP A 662 -12.40 28.39 -45.29
N ARG A 663 -11.18 27.97 -45.67
CA ARG A 663 -10.11 28.78 -46.24
C ARG A 663 -9.26 28.01 -47.24
N GLU A 664 -8.41 28.75 -47.97
CA GLU A 664 -7.46 28.15 -48.90
C GLU A 664 -6.15 27.84 -48.25
N LEU A 665 -5.69 26.60 -48.38
CA LEU A 665 -4.43 26.10 -47.90
C LEU A 665 -3.51 25.73 -49.07
N ALA A 666 -2.22 26.04 -48.91
CA ALA A 666 -1.20 25.59 -49.84
C ALA A 666 -0.56 24.32 -49.31
N LEU A 667 -0.56 23.26 -50.11
CA LEU A 667 0.10 21.99 -49.85
C LEU A 667 1.32 21.88 -50.78
N ILE A 668 2.48 21.65 -50.22
CA ILE A 668 3.74 21.54 -50.97
C ILE A 668 4.38 20.19 -50.65
N SER A 669 4.79 19.48 -51.68
CA SER A 669 5.44 18.17 -51.58
C SER A 669 6.95 18.29 -51.84
N THR A 670 7.73 17.29 -51.41
CA THR A 670 9.17 17.15 -51.66
C THR A 670 9.51 16.95 -53.16
N GLU A 671 8.57 16.46 -54.00
CA GLU A 671 8.61 16.75 -55.44
C GLU A 671 8.07 18.17 -55.57
N PRO A 672 8.84 19.23 -55.93
CA PRO A 672 8.45 20.62 -55.78
C PRO A 672 7.13 20.93 -56.57
N ARG A 673 6.06 20.36 -56.09
CA ARG A 673 4.68 20.55 -56.58
C ARG A 673 3.87 21.22 -55.46
N ALA A 674 3.06 22.17 -55.87
CA ALA A 674 2.11 22.81 -54.98
C ALA A 674 0.67 22.56 -55.45
N LEU A 675 -0.21 22.59 -54.47
CA LEU A 675 -1.67 22.48 -54.67
C LEU A 675 -2.35 23.45 -53.71
N LEU A 676 -3.24 24.30 -54.25
CA LEU A 676 -4.10 25.16 -53.43
C LEU A 676 -5.44 24.47 -53.23
N LEU A 677 -5.71 24.12 -51.95
CA LEU A 677 -6.90 23.41 -51.52
C LEU A 677 -7.84 24.36 -50.80
N HIS A 678 -9.07 24.47 -51.27
CA HIS A 678 -10.13 25.08 -50.44
C HIS A 678 -10.69 24.01 -49.50
N THR A 679 -10.69 24.30 -48.19
CA THR A 679 -11.02 23.31 -47.15
C THR A 679 -12.43 22.75 -47.19
N SER A 680 -13.37 23.47 -47.88
CA SER A 680 -14.73 22.95 -48.12
C SER A 680 -14.78 21.67 -48.95
N LEU A 681 -13.72 21.34 -49.71
CA LEU A 681 -13.62 20.09 -50.45
C LEU A 681 -13.38 18.86 -49.54
N LEU A 682 -13.02 19.10 -48.25
CA LEU A 682 -12.77 18.05 -47.28
C LEU A 682 -14.05 17.68 -46.52
N ALA A 683 -14.60 16.53 -46.79
CA ALA A 683 -15.77 16.04 -46.06
C ALA A 683 -15.43 15.74 -44.59
N PRO A 684 -16.19 16.27 -43.60
CA PRO A 684 -15.95 16.00 -42.19
C PRO A 684 -16.16 14.54 -41.87
N LYS A 685 -15.36 14.01 -40.90
CA LYS A 685 -15.43 12.65 -40.38
C LYS A 685 -15.71 12.70 -38.86
N SER A 686 -16.51 11.75 -38.39
CA SER A 686 -16.84 11.61 -36.99
C SER A 686 -15.80 10.81 -36.19
N THR A 687 -15.01 9.97 -36.87
CA THR A 687 -14.02 9.08 -36.21
C THR A 687 -12.66 9.75 -36.18
N ARG A 688 -12.05 9.87 -34.99
CA ARG A 688 -10.75 10.51 -34.77
C ARG A 688 -9.60 9.81 -35.50
N SER A 689 -9.52 8.48 -35.44
CA SER A 689 -8.42 7.66 -35.99
C SER A 689 -8.52 7.43 -37.52
N THR A 690 -9.35 8.20 -38.22
CA THR A 690 -9.49 8.10 -39.66
C THR A 690 -8.28 8.65 -40.43
N GLN A 691 -7.88 8.02 -41.54
CA GLN A 691 -6.90 8.60 -42.49
C GLN A 691 -7.48 9.73 -43.36
N GLY A 692 -8.79 9.90 -43.33
CA GLY A 692 -9.45 10.91 -44.15
C GLY A 692 -9.47 10.55 -45.63
N VAL A 693 -9.36 11.58 -46.47
CA VAL A 693 -9.43 11.48 -47.94
C VAL A 693 -8.08 11.81 -48.58
N ALA A 694 -7.79 11.24 -49.72
CA ALA A 694 -6.63 11.63 -50.53
C ALA A 694 -6.83 13.06 -51.05
N VAL A 695 -5.86 13.92 -50.82
CA VAL A 695 -5.88 15.34 -51.28
C VAL A 695 -4.87 15.54 -52.37
N MET A 696 -3.64 15.13 -52.17
CA MET A 696 -2.55 15.24 -53.12
C MET A 696 -2.06 13.86 -53.53
N ASN A 697 -2.02 13.59 -54.81
CA ASN A 697 -1.42 12.35 -55.33
C ASN A 697 0.09 12.47 -55.37
N ILE A 698 0.74 11.86 -54.38
CA ILE A 698 2.19 11.89 -54.22
C ILE A 698 2.78 10.57 -54.68
N LYS A 699 3.86 10.63 -55.47
CA LYS A 699 4.57 9.42 -55.96
C LYS A 699 5.35 8.78 -54.78
N PRO A 700 5.60 7.46 -54.82
CA PRO A 700 6.14 6.68 -53.68
C PRO A 700 7.50 7.17 -53.12
N ARG A 701 8.25 7.98 -53.84
CA ARG A 701 9.56 8.53 -53.38
C ARG A 701 9.43 9.89 -52.72
N TYR A 702 8.27 10.50 -52.69
CA TYR A 702 8.03 11.85 -52.24
C TYR A 702 6.98 11.83 -51.14
N HIS A 703 6.91 12.90 -50.36
CA HIS A 703 5.94 13.07 -49.29
C HIS A 703 5.44 14.52 -49.23
N LEU A 704 4.33 14.73 -48.54
CA LEU A 704 3.84 16.06 -48.22
C LEU A 704 4.77 16.70 -47.22
N GLU A 705 5.38 17.84 -47.57
CA GLU A 705 6.43 18.46 -46.77
C GLU A 705 5.89 19.65 -45.92
N ARG A 706 5.02 20.44 -46.56
CA ARG A 706 4.53 21.68 -45.93
C ARG A 706 3.04 21.90 -46.21
N VAL A 707 2.33 22.37 -45.19
CA VAL A 707 0.94 22.85 -45.29
C VAL A 707 0.89 24.20 -44.57
N CYS A 708 0.43 25.24 -45.24
CA CYS A 708 0.29 26.58 -44.68
C CYS A 708 -0.92 27.33 -45.29
N ASP A 709 -1.31 28.39 -44.64
CA ASP A 709 -2.27 29.30 -45.25
C ASP A 709 -1.75 29.83 -46.58
N PHE A 710 -2.67 30.07 -47.50
CA PHE A 710 -2.27 30.61 -48.81
C PHE A 710 -1.44 31.87 -48.71
N ALA A 711 -1.80 32.79 -47.81
CA ALA A 711 -1.09 34.05 -47.55
C ALA A 711 0.39 33.85 -47.19
N ASP A 712 0.71 32.75 -46.50
CA ASP A 712 2.07 32.41 -46.04
C ASP A 712 2.84 31.51 -47.00
N SER A 713 2.22 31.14 -48.14
CA SER A 713 2.79 30.17 -49.08
C SER A 713 3.86 30.76 -50.01
N GLY A 714 3.85 32.10 -50.21
CA GLY A 714 4.65 32.77 -51.22
C GLY A 714 4.21 32.53 -52.67
N ILE A 715 3.09 31.82 -52.90
CA ILE A 715 2.55 31.54 -54.24
C ILE A 715 1.79 32.75 -54.76
N VAL A 716 2.19 33.24 -55.94
CA VAL A 716 1.60 34.41 -56.57
C VAL A 716 0.54 34.01 -57.60
N ASN A 717 0.73 32.92 -58.31
CA ASN A 717 -0.16 32.49 -59.37
C ASN A 717 -1.24 31.48 -58.92
N LEU A 718 -2.32 32.02 -58.31
CA LEU A 718 -3.44 31.24 -57.78
C LEU A 718 -4.06 30.28 -58.77
N SER A 719 -4.32 30.72 -59.99
CA SER A 719 -5.08 29.97 -61.01
C SER A 719 -4.37 28.67 -61.44
N ARG A 720 -3.06 28.62 -61.30
CA ARG A 720 -2.24 27.48 -61.69
C ARG A 720 -2.30 26.31 -60.66
N TYR A 721 -2.39 26.65 -59.38
CA TYR A 721 -2.28 25.68 -58.30
C TYR A 721 -3.63 25.36 -57.66
N ARG A 722 -4.67 26.16 -57.86
CA ARG A 722 -6.01 25.96 -57.32
C ARG A 722 -6.67 24.74 -57.96
N VAL A 723 -7.14 23.81 -57.12
CA VAL A 723 -7.85 22.62 -57.56
C VAL A 723 -9.35 22.77 -57.32
N ARG A 724 -10.14 22.17 -58.24
CA ARG A 724 -11.62 22.10 -58.15
C ARG A 724 -12.13 20.83 -57.56
N SER A 725 -11.31 19.80 -57.55
CA SER A 725 -11.63 18.47 -57.01
C SER A 725 -10.40 17.78 -56.48
N ILE A 726 -10.56 16.92 -55.50
CA ILE A 726 -9.53 16.08 -54.90
C ILE A 726 -9.82 14.60 -55.15
N PRO A 727 -8.78 13.74 -55.25
CA PRO A 727 -7.35 14.05 -55.19
C PRO A 727 -6.78 14.67 -56.49
N ALA A 728 -5.75 15.50 -56.37
CA ALA A 728 -5.07 16.11 -57.52
C ALA A 728 -3.54 15.96 -57.41
N ALA A 729 -2.82 15.97 -58.53
CA ALA A 729 -1.36 15.77 -58.55
C ALA A 729 -0.58 17.06 -58.15
N GLY A 730 -1.27 18.21 -58.12
CA GLY A 730 -0.60 19.50 -57.96
C GLY A 730 0.21 19.90 -59.19
N ALA A 731 0.63 21.16 -59.27
CA ALA A 731 1.48 21.69 -60.35
C ALA A 731 2.91 21.91 -59.84
N LEU A 732 3.91 21.74 -60.75
CA LEU A 732 5.29 22.06 -60.41
C LEU A 732 5.42 23.55 -60.03
N LEU A 733 6.09 23.83 -58.92
CA LEU A 733 6.40 25.18 -58.48
C LEU A 733 7.35 25.85 -59.48
N ARG A 734 6.99 27.09 -59.88
CA ARG A 734 7.87 27.95 -60.68
C ARG A 734 8.82 28.70 -59.74
N GLU A 735 9.93 29.14 -60.26
CA GLU A 735 10.93 29.95 -59.50
C GLU A 735 10.30 31.21 -58.85
N GLU A 736 9.35 31.85 -59.53
CA GLU A 736 8.61 33.01 -59.03
C GLU A 736 7.64 32.72 -57.88
N ASP A 737 7.21 31.44 -57.73
CA ASP A 737 6.29 30.94 -56.71
C ASP A 737 7.02 30.12 -55.62
N GLN A 738 8.32 29.93 -55.74
CA GLN A 738 9.20 29.43 -54.66
C GLN A 738 9.50 30.62 -53.79
N GLY A 739 8.75 30.78 -52.69
CA GLY A 739 8.94 31.88 -51.75
C GLY A 739 10.42 32.04 -51.45
N ARG A 740 10.96 33.22 -51.74
CA ARG A 740 12.31 33.60 -51.31
C ARG A 740 12.32 33.51 -49.79
N GLU A 741 13.16 32.66 -49.21
CA GLU A 741 13.54 32.81 -47.81
C GLU A 741 13.99 34.24 -47.65
N GLN A 742 13.20 35.03 -46.95
CA GLN A 742 13.60 36.37 -46.52
C GLN A 742 14.73 36.16 -45.53
N MET A 743 15.97 36.16 -45.96
CA MET A 743 17.12 36.36 -45.13
C MET A 743 16.89 37.65 -44.37
N THR A 744 16.42 37.57 -43.15
CA THR A 744 16.47 38.68 -42.19
C THR A 744 17.96 38.91 -41.88
N LEU A 745 18.56 39.83 -42.58
CA LEU A 745 19.76 40.50 -42.15
C LEU A 745 19.45 41.35 -40.93
N LEU A 746 20.09 41.00 -39.79
CA LEU A 746 20.19 41.69 -38.49
C LEU A 746 19.02 41.51 -37.52
#